data_00ef7ba1214dd588c04fdd7ff7059e09
#
_entry.id   00ef7ba1214dd588c04fdd7ff7059e09
#
_cell.length_a   1.000
_cell.length_b   1.000
_cell.length_c   1.000
_cell.angle_alpha   90.00
_cell.angle_beta   90.00
_cell.angle_gamma   90.00
#
_symmetry.space_group_name_H-M   'P 1'
#
loop_
_entity.id
_entity.type
_entity.pdbx_description
1 polymer ?
#
loop_
_entity_poly.entity_id
_entity_poly.type
_entity_poly.pdbx_seq_one_letter_code
_entity_poly.pdbx_strand_id
1 'polypeptide(L)'
;MKEIKEEIYKLVKLLNKYSYDYYVEDNPQISDTEYDTLYKQLEKLENEYPELIQENSPTQRVGDVVLSEFEKVTHKVPMLSLSNTFSTEDLRDFDNRIKKVVANRKIEYICELKIDGLAISINYVNGKLISAATRGDGTVGEEVTDNIKTIFSIPKVLKENKTFEVRGEVYLPKKSFNLLNEERKENNEVLFANPRNAAAGSLRQLDSKITAQRRLSAFIYSVVGDNTIESQLQALKTAEEYELPVNNNYKLCKNIDEVINYIEYWDINRKNLPYEIDGIVIKVNSYSLQEEIGYTQKSPRWATAFKFPEEELATKLLDVELSVGRTGIVTPVAQLDPIVISGSTVSKASLHNKDVIDELDIHIGDMVIVKKAGEIIPKVVRVLKELRLENSEKYIMPNRCPSCNSELVSKKDDPFIRCVNPECPEQNIRKIIHFASRDALNIEGLGDKVVATLYEQGIISHTIDLFSLEREKLIDLDRMGEKSVDNLLTAIENSKNSTLDKVIYALGILNVGKKAAKILAEKYLNLSTLMTATVDELINLPDIGLITAESVIDFLSNEINIKFINDLISIGMNPQYEVQKIEDDNIFNGKTIVLTGKLVELTRNEAKEYLEKLGAKVTGSVTTKTDLVLAGEKAGSKLVKAEQLGIQVISEEEFISMLGEKKVNG
;
A
#
# COMPACT_ATOMS: atom_id res chain seq x y z
N MET A 1 -35.31 -23.10 29.27
CA MET A 1 -35.17 -22.14 28.14
C MET A 1 -34.91 -20.70 28.62
N LYS A 2 -35.82 -20.05 29.41
CA LYS A 2 -35.61 -18.65 29.84
C LYS A 2 -34.39 -18.52 30.76
N GLU A 3 -34.24 -19.40 31.73
CA GLU A 3 -33.11 -19.43 32.66
C GLU A 3 -31.78 -19.70 31.93
N ILE A 4 -31.74 -20.63 30.96
CA ILE A 4 -30.58 -20.95 30.16
C ILE A 4 -30.14 -19.72 29.30
N LYS A 5 -31.13 -19.06 28.69
CA LYS A 5 -30.87 -17.83 27.92
C LYS A 5 -30.27 -16.72 28.80
N GLU A 6 -30.77 -16.56 30.02
CA GLU A 6 -30.25 -15.59 30.99
C GLU A 6 -28.81 -15.96 31.44
N GLU A 7 -28.53 -17.26 31.61
CA GLU A 7 -27.19 -17.76 31.95
C GLU A 7 -26.18 -17.52 30.82
N ILE A 8 -26.54 -17.88 29.58
CA ILE A 8 -25.69 -17.58 28.40
C ILE A 8 -25.41 -16.07 28.29
N TYR A 9 -26.48 -15.24 28.46
CA TYR A 9 -26.31 -13.78 28.41
C TYR A 9 -25.32 -13.26 29.47
N LYS A 10 -25.42 -13.77 30.71
CA LYS A 10 -24.52 -13.41 31.80
C LYS A 10 -23.07 -13.84 31.51
N LEU A 11 -22.87 -15.06 31.03
CA LEU A 11 -21.52 -15.59 30.70
C LEU A 11 -20.90 -14.82 29.55
N VAL A 12 -21.62 -14.54 28.46
CA VAL A 12 -21.15 -13.73 27.35
C VAL A 12 -20.72 -12.34 27.81
N LYS A 13 -21.54 -11.65 28.59
CA LYS A 13 -21.22 -10.32 29.11
C LYS A 13 -20.02 -10.34 30.03
N LEU A 14 -19.92 -11.33 30.91
CA LEU A 14 -18.82 -11.45 31.87
C LEU A 14 -17.50 -11.77 31.19
N LEU A 15 -17.49 -12.73 30.27
CA LEU A 15 -16.30 -13.14 29.51
C LEU A 15 -15.81 -12.04 28.59
N ASN A 16 -16.71 -11.31 27.91
CA ASN A 16 -16.31 -10.15 27.11
C ASN A 16 -15.68 -9.04 27.96
N LYS A 17 -16.20 -8.80 29.20
CA LYS A 17 -15.61 -7.86 30.11
C LYS A 17 -14.20 -8.31 30.55
N TYR A 18 -14.05 -9.56 31.00
CA TYR A 18 -12.74 -10.09 31.41
C TYR A 18 -11.72 -10.13 30.28
N SER A 19 -12.17 -10.41 29.05
CA SER A 19 -11.32 -10.30 27.86
C SER A 19 -10.88 -8.87 27.63
N TYR A 20 -11.78 -7.89 27.77
CA TYR A 20 -11.45 -6.48 27.63
C TYR A 20 -10.45 -6.04 28.71
N ASP A 21 -10.73 -6.37 29.98
CA ASP A 21 -9.84 -6.05 31.11
C ASP A 21 -8.44 -6.66 30.92
N TYR A 22 -8.35 -7.88 30.38
CA TYR A 22 -7.09 -8.58 30.13
C TYR A 22 -6.34 -8.06 28.90
N TYR A 23 -7.01 -7.95 27.74
CA TYR A 23 -6.34 -7.67 26.45
C TYR A 23 -6.22 -6.17 26.12
N VAL A 24 -7.09 -5.33 26.68
CA VAL A 24 -7.14 -3.89 26.38
C VAL A 24 -6.61 -3.05 27.52
N GLU A 25 -7.08 -3.32 28.77
CA GLU A 25 -6.71 -2.55 29.95
C GLU A 25 -5.43 -3.07 30.63
N ASP A 26 -4.90 -4.24 30.21
CA ASP A 26 -3.77 -4.95 30.85
C ASP A 26 -3.95 -5.10 32.38
N ASN A 27 -5.20 -5.27 32.82
CA ASN A 27 -5.60 -5.35 34.23
C ASN A 27 -6.56 -6.54 34.48
N PRO A 28 -6.05 -7.80 34.41
CA PRO A 28 -6.86 -8.99 34.57
C PRO A 28 -7.51 -9.06 35.95
N GLN A 29 -8.84 -9.26 35.97
CA GLN A 29 -9.63 -9.36 37.20
C GLN A 29 -9.75 -10.80 37.71
N ILE A 30 -9.46 -11.78 36.85
CA ILE A 30 -9.49 -13.21 37.16
C ILE A 30 -8.26 -13.91 36.58
N SER A 31 -7.96 -15.12 37.07
CA SER A 31 -6.89 -15.94 36.52
C SER A 31 -7.27 -16.57 35.17
N ASP A 32 -6.29 -16.95 34.37
CA ASP A 32 -6.49 -17.66 33.10
C ASP A 32 -7.32 -18.95 33.31
N THR A 33 -7.07 -19.67 34.39
CA THR A 33 -7.81 -20.91 34.71
C THR A 33 -9.28 -20.65 35.03
N GLU A 34 -9.59 -19.56 35.70
CA GLU A 34 -10.98 -19.16 35.98
C GLU A 34 -11.69 -18.72 34.69
N TYR A 35 -10.99 -17.94 33.84
CA TYR A 35 -11.50 -17.57 32.53
C TYR A 35 -11.83 -18.79 31.66
N ASP A 36 -10.89 -19.73 31.55
CA ASP A 36 -11.06 -20.96 30.78
C ASP A 36 -12.23 -21.82 31.27
N THR A 37 -12.44 -21.84 32.58
CA THR A 37 -13.59 -22.58 33.18
C THR A 37 -14.91 -21.97 32.75
N LEU A 38 -15.06 -20.65 32.84
CA LEU A 38 -16.25 -19.92 32.38
C LEU A 38 -16.45 -20.04 30.88
N TYR A 39 -15.35 -19.99 30.09
CA TYR A 39 -15.40 -20.15 28.66
C TYR A 39 -15.92 -21.54 28.24
N LYS A 40 -15.42 -22.60 28.84
CA LYS A 40 -15.87 -23.98 28.60
C LYS A 40 -17.36 -24.18 29.04
N GLN A 41 -17.79 -23.50 30.09
CA GLN A 41 -19.20 -23.53 30.51
C GLN A 41 -20.10 -22.87 29.45
N LEU A 42 -19.69 -21.71 28.91
CA LEU A 42 -20.39 -21.04 27.82
C LEU A 42 -20.42 -21.91 26.55
N GLU A 43 -19.29 -22.43 26.12
CA GLU A 43 -19.16 -23.30 24.95
C GLU A 43 -20.06 -24.53 25.04
N LYS A 44 -20.14 -25.17 26.22
CA LYS A 44 -21.04 -26.30 26.46
C LYS A 44 -22.48 -25.89 26.29
N LEU A 45 -22.95 -24.78 26.90
CA LEU A 45 -24.30 -24.29 26.78
C LEU A 45 -24.67 -23.91 25.35
N GLU A 46 -23.76 -23.29 24.63
CA GLU A 46 -23.98 -22.91 23.22
C GLU A 46 -24.02 -24.13 22.28
N ASN A 47 -23.25 -25.19 22.58
CA ASN A 47 -23.33 -26.46 21.85
C ASN A 47 -24.64 -27.21 22.12
N GLU A 48 -25.17 -27.13 23.36
CA GLU A 48 -26.47 -27.76 23.73
C GLU A 48 -27.66 -26.95 23.18
N TYR A 49 -27.54 -25.63 23.02
CA TYR A 49 -28.57 -24.69 22.56
C TYR A 49 -28.09 -23.74 21.48
N PRO A 50 -27.80 -24.22 20.26
CA PRO A 50 -27.23 -23.40 19.18
C PRO A 50 -28.09 -22.20 18.80
N GLU A 51 -29.42 -22.28 18.98
CA GLU A 51 -30.37 -21.20 18.70
C GLU A 51 -30.27 -20.01 19.68
N LEU A 52 -29.54 -20.18 20.80
CA LEU A 52 -29.31 -19.13 21.80
C LEU A 52 -27.94 -18.47 21.69
N ILE A 53 -27.10 -18.86 20.74
CA ILE A 53 -25.79 -18.27 20.50
C ILE A 53 -25.97 -16.79 20.18
N GLN A 54 -25.18 -15.95 20.88
CA GLN A 54 -25.18 -14.51 20.65
C GLN A 54 -24.07 -14.13 19.67
N GLU A 55 -24.35 -13.18 18.77
CA GLU A 55 -23.39 -12.69 17.78
C GLU A 55 -22.12 -12.09 18.40
N ASN A 56 -22.22 -11.55 19.61
CA ASN A 56 -21.09 -11.02 20.36
C ASN A 56 -20.45 -12.05 21.32
N SER A 57 -20.82 -13.34 21.22
CA SER A 57 -20.22 -14.37 22.05
C SER A 57 -18.71 -14.48 21.80
N PRO A 58 -17.88 -14.62 22.87
CA PRO A 58 -16.46 -14.89 22.74
C PRO A 58 -16.16 -16.16 21.92
N THR A 59 -17.02 -17.17 21.97
CA THR A 59 -16.87 -18.43 21.24
C THR A 59 -16.99 -18.26 19.71
N GLN A 60 -17.63 -17.17 19.25
CA GLN A 60 -17.85 -16.85 17.84
C GLN A 60 -16.81 -15.87 17.27
N ARG A 61 -15.66 -15.67 17.96
CA ARG A 61 -14.64 -14.73 17.48
C ARG A 61 -13.70 -15.32 16.43
N VAL A 62 -13.65 -16.64 16.34
CA VAL A 62 -12.71 -17.36 15.46
C VAL A 62 -13.51 -18.05 14.37
N GLY A 63 -13.09 -17.88 13.11
CA GLY A 63 -13.69 -18.58 11.96
C GLY A 63 -13.35 -20.08 11.97
N ASP A 64 -14.25 -20.91 11.49
CA ASP A 64 -14.06 -22.36 11.45
C ASP A 64 -13.32 -22.85 10.21
N VAL A 65 -13.23 -22.02 9.16
CA VAL A 65 -12.67 -22.40 7.85
C VAL A 65 -11.30 -21.76 7.65
N VAL A 66 -10.32 -22.57 7.26
CA VAL A 66 -9.01 -22.10 6.78
C VAL A 66 -9.16 -21.71 5.31
N LEU A 67 -8.87 -20.45 4.99
CA LEU A 67 -8.94 -19.93 3.62
C LEU A 67 -7.78 -20.45 2.78
N SER A 68 -7.97 -20.58 1.48
CA SER A 68 -6.89 -20.87 0.52
C SER A 68 -6.20 -19.58 0.04
N GLU A 69 -6.95 -18.49 -0.03
CA GLU A 69 -6.48 -17.14 -0.40
C GLU A 69 -7.44 -16.09 0.13
N PHE A 70 -7.02 -14.82 0.13
CA PHE A 70 -7.89 -13.70 0.47
C PHE A 70 -8.63 -13.17 -0.76
N GLU A 71 -9.94 -12.99 -0.63
CA GLU A 71 -10.73 -12.30 -1.63
C GLU A 71 -10.33 -10.83 -1.72
N LYS A 72 -10.55 -10.20 -2.88
CA LYS A 72 -10.27 -8.79 -3.11
C LYS A 72 -11.54 -7.97 -2.90
N VAL A 73 -11.40 -6.87 -2.18
CA VAL A 73 -12.48 -5.93 -1.87
C VAL A 73 -12.13 -4.56 -2.43
N THR A 74 -13.02 -3.99 -3.25
CA THR A 74 -12.88 -2.62 -3.73
C THR A 74 -13.42 -1.63 -2.70
N HIS A 75 -12.61 -0.64 -2.31
CA HIS A 75 -13.03 0.40 -1.37
C HIS A 75 -14.01 1.38 -2.03
N LYS A 76 -15.17 1.60 -1.39
CA LYS A 76 -16.15 2.60 -1.87
C LYS A 76 -15.56 4.01 -1.92
N VAL A 77 -14.75 4.36 -0.94
CA VAL A 77 -13.97 5.60 -0.90
C VAL A 77 -12.49 5.21 -0.86
N PRO A 78 -11.63 5.71 -1.77
CA PRO A 78 -10.21 5.34 -1.79
C PRO A 78 -9.51 5.61 -0.45
N MET A 79 -8.61 4.73 -0.05
CA MET A 79 -7.74 4.88 1.13
C MET A 79 -6.43 5.54 0.71
N LEU A 80 -6.41 6.87 0.67
CA LEU A 80 -5.26 7.65 0.22
C LEU A 80 -4.10 7.58 1.22
N SER A 81 -2.88 7.70 0.69
CA SER A 81 -1.68 7.91 1.50
C SER A 81 -1.60 9.38 1.97
N LEU A 82 -0.79 9.65 2.99
CA LEU A 82 -0.50 11.01 3.44
C LEU A 82 0.82 11.50 2.80
N SER A 83 0.91 12.82 2.56
CA SER A 83 2.19 13.47 2.27
C SER A 83 3.04 13.50 3.54
N ASN A 84 4.37 13.43 3.40
CA ASN A 84 5.28 13.50 4.53
C ASN A 84 5.88 14.91 4.66
N THR A 85 6.14 15.28 5.92
CA THR A 85 6.92 16.45 6.32
C THR A 85 7.97 16.00 7.34
N PHE A 86 9.16 16.63 7.34
CA PHE A 86 10.29 16.20 8.14
C PHE A 86 10.89 17.32 8.99
N SER A 87 10.48 18.56 8.75
CA SER A 87 10.97 19.76 9.44
C SER A 87 9.85 20.69 9.84
N THR A 88 10.16 21.62 10.74
CA THR A 88 9.24 22.69 11.13
C THR A 88 8.96 23.64 9.96
N GLU A 89 9.92 23.83 9.05
CA GLU A 89 9.78 24.58 7.81
C GLU A 89 8.73 23.96 6.90
N ASP A 90 8.80 22.63 6.67
CA ASP A 90 7.81 21.91 5.88
C ASP A 90 6.41 22.05 6.43
N LEU A 91 6.26 22.06 7.78
CA LEU A 91 4.97 22.25 8.45
C LEU A 91 4.45 23.68 8.25
N ARG A 92 5.32 24.69 8.33
CA ARG A 92 4.95 26.07 8.05
C ARG A 92 4.57 26.27 6.59
N ASP A 93 5.25 25.59 5.67
CA ASP A 93 4.89 25.58 4.26
C ASP A 93 3.56 24.89 4.00
N PHE A 94 3.27 23.80 4.70
CA PHE A 94 1.97 23.15 4.67
C PHE A 94 0.86 24.10 5.14
N ASP A 95 1.02 24.77 6.29
CA ASP A 95 0.08 25.75 6.82
C ASP A 95 -0.11 26.94 5.85
N ASN A 96 0.98 27.46 5.27
CA ASN A 96 0.93 28.55 4.29
C ASN A 96 0.18 28.16 3.00
N ARG A 97 0.35 26.94 2.52
CA ARG A 97 -0.42 26.45 1.37
C ARG A 97 -1.91 26.38 1.66
N ILE A 98 -2.31 25.92 2.84
CA ILE A 98 -3.71 25.87 3.26
C ILE A 98 -4.28 27.28 3.39
N LYS A 99 -3.57 28.22 4.07
CA LYS A 99 -3.99 29.62 4.24
C LYS A 99 -4.25 30.33 2.91
N LYS A 100 -3.47 30.04 1.87
CA LYS A 100 -3.70 30.59 0.52
C LYS A 100 -5.02 30.13 -0.10
N VAL A 101 -5.47 28.90 0.20
CA VAL A 101 -6.72 28.36 -0.34
C VAL A 101 -7.92 28.91 0.43
N VAL A 102 -7.84 28.95 1.77
CA VAL A 102 -8.99 29.26 2.63
C VAL A 102 -9.16 30.77 2.94
N ALA A 103 -8.33 31.62 2.33
CA ALA A 103 -8.46 33.08 2.35
C ALA A 103 -8.74 33.69 3.74
N ASN A 104 -7.77 33.59 4.66
CA ASN A 104 -7.79 34.19 6.02
C ASN A 104 -8.87 33.68 7.00
N ARG A 105 -9.56 32.59 6.68
CA ARG A 105 -10.42 31.90 7.66
C ARG A 105 -9.59 31.26 8.76
N LYS A 106 -10.18 31.13 9.95
CA LYS A 106 -9.55 30.43 11.06
C LYS A 106 -9.38 28.95 10.72
N ILE A 107 -8.16 28.46 10.86
CA ILE A 107 -7.83 27.04 10.65
C ILE A 107 -7.48 26.44 12.01
N GLU A 108 -8.12 25.31 12.33
CA GLU A 108 -7.77 24.47 13.47
C GLU A 108 -7.29 23.13 12.94
N TYR A 109 -6.31 22.55 13.60
CA TYR A 109 -5.73 21.27 13.26
C TYR A 109 -6.05 20.26 14.35
N ILE A 110 -6.29 19.00 13.94
CA ILE A 110 -6.26 17.86 14.84
C ILE A 110 -4.95 17.12 14.64
N CYS A 111 -4.21 16.90 15.73
CA CYS A 111 -3.00 16.11 15.72
C CYS A 111 -3.29 14.75 16.35
N GLU A 112 -2.91 13.67 15.67
CA GLU A 112 -3.09 12.28 16.08
C GLU A 112 -1.75 11.57 16.03
N LEU A 113 -1.51 10.58 16.90
CA LEU A 113 -0.32 9.75 16.80
C LEU A 113 -0.41 8.90 15.54
N LYS A 114 0.68 8.89 14.75
CA LYS A 114 0.80 8.01 13.60
C LYS A 114 1.25 6.62 14.05
N ILE A 115 0.28 5.75 14.26
CA ILE A 115 0.52 4.38 14.70
C ILE A 115 1.29 3.62 13.62
N ASP A 116 2.31 2.87 14.03
CA ASP A 116 3.09 2.04 13.12
C ASP A 116 2.46 0.65 13.00
N GLY A 117 1.53 0.52 12.06
CA GLY A 117 0.68 -0.65 11.87
C GLY A 117 0.29 -0.91 10.43
N LEU A 118 -0.91 -1.48 10.26
CA LEU A 118 -1.54 -1.78 8.98
C LEU A 118 -2.91 -1.12 8.90
N ALA A 119 -3.12 -0.26 7.90
CA ALA A 119 -4.39 0.43 7.71
C ALA A 119 -5.49 -0.52 7.26
N ILE A 120 -6.67 -0.36 7.88
CA ILE A 120 -7.87 -1.15 7.64
C ILE A 120 -9.10 -0.26 7.42
N SER A 121 -10.07 -0.81 6.70
CA SER A 121 -11.44 -0.34 6.59
C SER A 121 -12.38 -1.39 7.17
N ILE A 122 -13.32 -1.00 8.01
CA ILE A 122 -14.32 -1.89 8.62
C ILE A 122 -15.70 -1.32 8.33
N ASN A 123 -16.60 -2.16 7.81
CA ASN A 123 -17.97 -1.78 7.52
C ASN A 123 -18.91 -2.33 8.59
N TYR A 124 -19.63 -1.42 9.23
CA TYR A 124 -20.76 -1.75 10.09
C TYR A 124 -22.07 -1.50 9.35
N VAL A 125 -22.99 -2.48 9.41
CA VAL A 125 -24.35 -2.36 8.87
C VAL A 125 -25.33 -2.69 9.98
N ASN A 126 -26.22 -1.76 10.28
CA ASN A 126 -27.15 -1.88 11.40
C ASN A 126 -26.44 -2.26 12.72
N GLY A 127 -25.31 -1.63 12.98
CA GLY A 127 -24.49 -1.84 14.18
C GLY A 127 -23.65 -3.12 14.17
N LYS A 128 -23.69 -3.96 13.15
CA LYS A 128 -22.95 -5.23 13.08
C LYS A 128 -21.74 -5.09 12.15
N LEU A 129 -20.60 -5.63 12.56
CA LEU A 129 -19.42 -5.74 11.72
C LEU A 129 -19.67 -6.78 10.62
N ILE A 130 -19.81 -6.32 9.37
CA ILE A 130 -20.13 -7.16 8.22
C ILE A 130 -18.88 -7.51 7.42
N SER A 131 -18.01 -6.53 7.16
CA SER A 131 -16.79 -6.75 6.38
C SER A 131 -15.65 -5.88 6.84
N ALA A 132 -14.43 -6.35 6.63
CA ALA A 132 -13.22 -5.60 6.86
C ALA A 132 -12.18 -5.91 5.78
N ALA A 133 -11.44 -4.89 5.34
CA ALA A 133 -10.43 -5.03 4.31
C ALA A 133 -9.16 -4.25 4.66
N THR A 134 -8.00 -4.75 4.20
CA THR A 134 -6.75 -4.01 4.24
C THR A 134 -6.79 -2.87 3.23
N ARG A 135 -5.93 -1.86 3.40
CA ARG A 135 -5.82 -0.75 2.44
C ARG A 135 -5.47 -1.23 1.01
N GLY A 136 -4.65 -2.27 0.88
CA GLY A 136 -4.13 -2.70 -0.40
C GLY A 136 -3.37 -1.59 -1.13
N ASP A 137 -3.71 -1.35 -2.40
CA ASP A 137 -3.18 -0.26 -3.22
C ASP A 137 -3.92 1.08 -3.01
N GLY A 138 -4.89 1.10 -2.12
CA GLY A 138 -5.76 2.24 -1.82
C GLY A 138 -7.12 2.18 -2.54
N THR A 139 -7.26 1.39 -3.59
CA THR A 139 -8.50 1.15 -4.31
C THR A 139 -9.04 -0.25 -4.04
N VAL A 140 -8.15 -1.24 -4.03
CA VAL A 140 -8.49 -2.66 -3.79
C VAL A 140 -7.65 -3.18 -2.64
N GLY A 141 -8.31 -3.73 -1.62
CA GLY A 141 -7.71 -4.38 -0.45
C GLY A 141 -7.96 -5.89 -0.42
N GLU A 142 -7.43 -6.53 0.60
CA GLU A 142 -7.65 -7.95 0.90
C GLU A 142 -8.75 -8.05 1.97
N GLU A 143 -9.71 -8.94 1.77
CA GLU A 143 -10.78 -9.24 2.73
C GLU A 143 -10.19 -9.92 3.97
N VAL A 144 -10.38 -9.34 5.15
CA VAL A 144 -9.78 -9.83 6.42
C VAL A 144 -10.79 -9.84 7.58
N THR A 145 -12.08 -9.95 7.28
CA THR A 145 -13.17 -9.83 8.26
C THR A 145 -13.01 -10.80 9.43
N ASP A 146 -12.73 -12.06 9.15
CA ASP A 146 -12.61 -13.07 10.20
C ASP A 146 -11.37 -12.84 11.07
N ASN A 147 -10.29 -12.33 10.49
CA ASN A 147 -9.12 -11.94 11.26
C ASN A 147 -9.39 -10.70 12.13
N ILE A 148 -10.09 -9.70 11.60
CA ILE A 148 -10.49 -8.51 12.37
C ILE A 148 -11.44 -8.85 13.52
N LYS A 149 -12.38 -9.79 13.33
CA LYS A 149 -13.26 -10.27 14.40
C LYS A 149 -12.51 -10.87 15.58
N THR A 150 -11.27 -11.32 15.42
CA THR A 150 -10.43 -11.86 16.50
C THR A 150 -9.83 -10.78 17.39
N ILE A 151 -9.78 -9.51 16.93
CA ILE A 151 -9.21 -8.39 17.68
C ILE A 151 -10.19 -7.93 18.76
N PHE A 152 -9.82 -8.11 20.03
CA PHE A 152 -10.70 -7.84 21.16
C PHE A 152 -11.11 -6.38 21.29
N SER A 153 -10.24 -5.44 20.93
CA SER A 153 -10.54 -4.01 20.98
C SER A 153 -11.60 -3.57 19.95
N ILE A 154 -11.89 -4.39 18.93
CA ILE A 154 -12.87 -4.07 17.89
C ILE A 154 -14.21 -4.75 18.23
N PRO A 155 -15.30 -3.99 18.53
CA PRO A 155 -16.61 -4.56 18.81
C PRO A 155 -17.20 -5.19 17.54
N LYS A 156 -17.75 -6.41 17.66
CA LYS A 156 -18.48 -7.07 16.56
C LYS A 156 -19.88 -6.48 16.38
N VAL A 157 -20.45 -5.97 17.46
CA VAL A 157 -21.77 -5.34 17.49
C VAL A 157 -21.66 -4.04 18.28
N LEU A 158 -22.08 -2.94 17.69
CA LEU A 158 -22.16 -1.63 18.32
C LEU A 158 -23.44 -1.50 19.17
N LYS A 159 -23.44 -0.58 20.11
CA LYS A 159 -24.63 -0.26 20.90
C LYS A 159 -25.80 0.29 20.07
N GLU A 160 -25.48 0.99 19.00
CA GLU A 160 -26.45 1.63 18.13
C GLU A 160 -26.54 0.96 16.76
N ASN A 161 -27.76 0.89 16.21
CA ASN A 161 -28.02 0.32 14.88
C ASN A 161 -27.66 1.35 13.79
N LYS A 162 -26.37 1.62 13.62
CA LYS A 162 -25.85 2.57 12.61
C LYS A 162 -25.19 1.83 11.48
N THR A 163 -25.17 2.45 10.30
CA THR A 163 -24.49 1.97 9.10
C THR A 163 -23.45 2.98 8.67
N PHE A 164 -22.19 2.61 8.73
CA PHE A 164 -21.04 3.45 8.33
C PHE A 164 -19.78 2.59 8.12
N GLU A 165 -18.79 3.18 7.48
CA GLU A 165 -17.43 2.64 7.40
C GLU A 165 -16.56 3.35 8.44
N VAL A 166 -15.68 2.60 9.12
CA VAL A 166 -14.61 3.19 9.93
C VAL A 166 -13.25 2.80 9.39
N ARG A 167 -12.28 3.68 9.57
CA ARG A 167 -10.89 3.42 9.19
C ARG A 167 -10.00 3.51 10.41
N GLY A 168 -9.06 2.61 10.47
CA GLY A 168 -8.15 2.49 11.60
C GLY A 168 -6.82 1.90 11.22
N GLU A 169 -5.98 1.75 12.23
CA GLU A 169 -4.69 1.07 12.11
C GLU A 169 -4.68 -0.12 13.05
N VAL A 170 -4.42 -1.33 12.50
CA VAL A 170 -4.14 -2.53 13.30
C VAL A 170 -2.66 -2.55 13.62
N TYR A 171 -2.33 -2.78 14.86
CA TYR A 171 -0.95 -2.82 15.34
C TYR A 171 -0.73 -3.98 16.32
N LEU A 172 0.53 -4.29 16.57
CA LEU A 172 0.91 -5.26 17.59
C LEU A 172 1.51 -4.50 18.78
N PRO A 173 0.91 -4.58 20.00
CA PRO A 173 1.49 -4.01 21.22
C PRO A 173 2.90 -4.55 21.48
N LYS A 174 3.80 -3.70 22.02
CA LYS A 174 5.20 -4.07 22.34
C LYS A 174 5.30 -5.34 23.17
N LYS A 175 4.42 -5.47 24.17
CA LYS A 175 4.36 -6.67 25.04
C LYS A 175 4.04 -7.93 24.22
N SER A 176 3.00 -7.87 23.36
CA SER A 176 2.61 -8.99 22.50
C SER A 176 3.69 -9.34 21.48
N PHE A 177 4.39 -8.33 20.93
CA PHE A 177 5.51 -8.52 20.02
C PHE A 177 6.67 -9.27 20.67
N ASN A 178 7.04 -8.89 21.90
CA ASN A 178 8.12 -9.54 22.64
C ASN A 178 7.77 -11.00 22.95
N LEU A 179 6.56 -11.27 23.47
CA LEU A 179 6.08 -12.64 23.73
C LEU A 179 6.09 -13.49 22.46
N LEU A 180 5.59 -12.95 21.35
CA LEU A 180 5.58 -13.64 20.07
C LEU A 180 6.98 -14.02 19.58
N ASN A 181 7.95 -13.12 19.74
CA ASN A 181 9.33 -13.40 19.35
C ASN A 181 10.03 -14.37 20.32
N GLU A 182 9.68 -14.38 21.60
CA GLU A 182 10.14 -15.40 22.54
C GLU A 182 9.64 -16.80 22.14
N GLU A 183 8.34 -16.97 21.86
CA GLU A 183 7.76 -18.21 21.36
C GLU A 183 8.44 -18.71 20.06
N ARG A 184 8.66 -17.80 19.10
CA ARG A 184 9.33 -18.12 17.83
C ARG A 184 10.78 -18.56 18.04
N LYS A 185 11.48 -17.93 19.00
CA LYS A 185 12.84 -18.29 19.37
C LYS A 185 12.89 -19.72 19.96
N GLU A 186 11.95 -20.03 20.85
CA GLU A 186 11.83 -21.40 21.43
C GLU A 186 11.55 -22.45 20.36
N ASN A 187 10.74 -22.11 19.34
CA ASN A 187 10.41 -22.97 18.22
C ASN A 187 11.46 -22.98 17.09
N ASN A 188 12.61 -22.29 17.25
CA ASN A 188 13.64 -22.09 16.21
C ASN A 188 13.09 -21.48 14.90
N GLU A 189 12.11 -20.59 15.00
CA GLU A 189 11.53 -19.88 13.86
C GLU A 189 12.24 -18.52 13.66
N VAL A 190 12.12 -17.97 12.43
CA VAL A 190 12.63 -16.63 12.12
C VAL A 190 11.86 -15.57 12.89
N LEU A 191 12.57 -14.72 13.65
CA LEU A 191 11.95 -13.66 14.43
C LEU A 191 11.36 -12.57 13.53
N PHE A 192 10.29 -11.94 14.01
CA PHE A 192 9.80 -10.74 13.38
C PHE A 192 10.74 -9.55 13.64
N ALA A 193 11.02 -8.78 12.60
CA ALA A 193 11.97 -7.67 12.67
C ALA A 193 11.43 -6.47 13.49
N ASN A 194 10.13 -6.21 13.42
CA ASN A 194 9.48 -5.11 14.15
C ASN A 194 7.97 -5.39 14.34
N PRO A 195 7.30 -4.65 15.25
CA PRO A 195 5.88 -4.82 15.52
C PRO A 195 4.96 -4.63 14.29
N ARG A 196 5.30 -3.70 13.37
CA ARG A 196 4.54 -3.47 12.13
C ARG A 196 4.52 -4.69 11.23
N ASN A 197 5.70 -5.28 10.94
CA ASN A 197 5.80 -6.47 10.11
C ASN A 197 5.11 -7.68 10.78
N ALA A 198 5.22 -7.78 12.10
CA ALA A 198 4.51 -8.81 12.87
C ALA A 198 2.99 -8.62 12.80
N ALA A 199 2.48 -7.38 12.92
CA ALA A 199 1.06 -7.08 12.76
C ALA A 199 0.56 -7.41 11.35
N ALA A 200 1.28 -6.99 10.30
CA ALA A 200 0.92 -7.26 8.92
C ALA A 200 0.89 -8.77 8.61
N GLY A 201 1.92 -9.51 9.02
CA GLY A 201 1.99 -10.95 8.85
C GLY A 201 0.96 -11.70 9.68
N SER A 202 0.54 -11.16 10.83
CA SER A 202 -0.49 -11.75 11.68
C SER A 202 -1.90 -11.51 11.16
N LEU A 203 -2.18 -10.30 10.64
CA LEU A 203 -3.49 -9.99 10.07
C LEU A 203 -3.76 -10.74 8.76
N ARG A 204 -2.71 -11.14 8.04
CA ARG A 204 -2.78 -11.89 6.78
C ARG A 204 -2.59 -13.40 6.95
N GLN A 205 -3.01 -13.96 8.08
CA GLN A 205 -3.07 -15.40 8.26
C GLN A 205 -4.36 -15.96 7.64
N LEU A 206 -4.23 -17.02 6.86
CA LEU A 206 -5.38 -17.69 6.24
C LEU A 206 -6.25 -18.43 7.27
N ASP A 207 -5.66 -18.80 8.40
CA ASP A 207 -6.36 -19.32 9.58
C ASP A 207 -6.48 -18.22 10.64
N SER A 208 -7.70 -17.76 10.89
CA SER A 208 -7.98 -16.72 11.88
C SER A 208 -7.65 -17.15 13.33
N LYS A 209 -7.51 -18.44 13.61
CA LYS A 209 -7.05 -18.96 14.91
C LYS A 209 -5.62 -18.50 15.21
N ILE A 210 -4.76 -18.49 14.18
CA ILE A 210 -3.40 -17.98 14.30
C ILE A 210 -3.43 -16.48 14.61
N THR A 211 -4.28 -15.71 13.91
CA THR A 211 -4.45 -14.27 14.16
C THR A 211 -4.91 -14.00 15.60
N ALA A 212 -5.86 -14.78 16.11
CA ALA A 212 -6.36 -14.66 17.48
C ALA A 212 -5.22 -14.82 18.53
N GLN A 213 -4.31 -15.77 18.34
CA GLN A 213 -3.18 -16.02 19.23
C GLN A 213 -2.15 -14.87 19.26
N ARG A 214 -2.09 -14.05 18.17
CA ARG A 214 -1.12 -12.95 18.02
C ARG A 214 -1.45 -11.71 18.84
N ARG A 215 -2.66 -11.62 19.42
CA ARG A 215 -3.11 -10.51 20.30
C ARG A 215 -2.92 -9.14 19.66
N LEU A 216 -3.41 -8.98 18.42
CA LEU A 216 -3.45 -7.70 17.72
C LEU A 216 -4.37 -6.72 18.43
N SER A 217 -4.12 -5.42 18.25
CA SER A 217 -4.98 -4.33 18.68
C SER A 217 -5.20 -3.35 17.52
N ALA A 218 -6.14 -2.41 17.68
CA ALA A 218 -6.44 -1.42 16.65
C ALA A 218 -6.80 -0.07 17.27
N PHE A 219 -6.56 1.02 16.52
CA PHE A 219 -7.12 2.33 16.79
C PHE A 219 -7.87 2.84 15.56
N ILE A 220 -9.08 3.33 15.78
CA ILE A 220 -9.91 3.96 14.76
C ILE A 220 -9.60 5.45 14.71
N TYR A 221 -9.38 5.99 13.50
CA TYR A 221 -9.02 7.38 13.28
C TYR A 221 -9.96 8.11 12.30
N SER A 222 -10.97 7.44 11.75
CA SER A 222 -11.92 8.07 10.82
C SER A 222 -13.25 7.33 10.80
N VAL A 223 -14.35 8.08 10.68
CA VAL A 223 -15.70 7.58 10.40
C VAL A 223 -16.11 8.11 9.03
N VAL A 224 -16.56 7.23 8.14
CA VAL A 224 -16.92 7.54 6.75
C VAL A 224 -18.38 7.15 6.53
N GLY A 225 -19.15 8.04 5.89
CA GLY A 225 -20.56 7.77 5.58
C GLY A 225 -21.57 8.27 6.62
N ASP A 226 -21.11 8.87 7.72
CA ASP A 226 -22.00 9.60 8.65
C ASP A 226 -21.97 11.11 8.32
N ASN A 227 -23.05 11.58 7.70
CA ASN A 227 -23.17 12.96 7.24
C ASN A 227 -23.46 13.97 8.38
N THR A 228 -23.62 13.52 9.62
CA THR A 228 -23.83 14.40 10.78
C THR A 228 -22.52 14.90 11.36
N ILE A 229 -21.40 14.32 10.93
CA ILE A 229 -20.05 14.65 11.39
C ILE A 229 -19.48 15.80 10.55
N GLU A 230 -19.18 16.93 11.20
CA GLU A 230 -18.69 18.15 10.54
C GLU A 230 -17.18 18.37 10.73
N SER A 231 -16.53 17.62 11.63
CA SER A 231 -15.12 17.80 11.94
C SER A 231 -14.43 16.49 12.34
N GLN A 232 -13.11 16.45 12.18
CA GLN A 232 -12.28 15.31 12.58
C GLN A 232 -12.37 15.05 14.10
N LEU A 233 -12.40 16.09 14.92
CA LEU A 233 -12.58 15.96 16.38
C LEU A 233 -13.92 15.31 16.71
N GLN A 234 -14.99 15.70 16.02
CA GLN A 234 -16.30 15.10 16.19
C GLN A 234 -16.29 13.64 15.76
N ALA A 235 -15.60 13.30 14.66
CA ALA A 235 -15.47 11.91 14.21
C ALA A 235 -14.81 11.00 15.26
N LEU A 236 -13.72 11.48 15.90
CA LEU A 236 -13.05 10.74 16.97
C LEU A 236 -13.99 10.55 18.17
N LYS A 237 -14.69 11.59 18.61
CA LYS A 237 -15.65 11.52 19.73
C LYS A 237 -16.83 10.60 19.41
N THR A 238 -17.38 10.67 18.20
CA THR A 238 -18.44 9.77 17.75
C THR A 238 -17.97 8.30 17.75
N ALA A 239 -16.73 8.05 17.32
CA ALA A 239 -16.14 6.71 17.40
C ALA A 239 -16.02 6.23 18.87
N GLU A 240 -15.61 7.09 19.81
CA GLU A 240 -15.58 6.79 21.26
C GLU A 240 -16.99 6.49 21.80
N GLU A 241 -18.00 7.27 21.43
CA GLU A 241 -19.40 7.06 21.83
C GLU A 241 -19.93 5.69 21.34
N TYR A 242 -19.48 5.21 20.18
CA TYR A 242 -19.78 3.88 19.65
C TYR A 242 -18.92 2.77 20.24
N GLU A 243 -18.10 3.08 21.26
CA GLU A 243 -17.16 2.14 21.91
C GLU A 243 -16.11 1.57 20.95
N LEU A 244 -15.82 2.26 19.87
CA LEU A 244 -14.72 1.94 18.99
C LEU A 244 -13.39 2.37 19.64
N PRO A 245 -12.30 1.61 19.48
CA PRO A 245 -11.01 1.95 20.07
C PRO A 245 -10.42 3.18 19.38
N VAL A 246 -10.38 4.30 20.07
CA VAL A 246 -9.73 5.56 19.63
C VAL A 246 -8.47 5.78 20.46
N ASN A 247 -7.43 6.28 19.83
CA ASN A 247 -6.22 6.69 20.55
C ASN A 247 -6.47 8.01 21.27
N ASN A 248 -6.45 8.02 22.60
CA ASN A 248 -6.77 9.21 23.41
C ASN A 248 -5.67 10.30 23.39
N ASN A 249 -4.55 10.04 22.74
CA ASN A 249 -3.44 11.01 22.62
C ASN A 249 -3.62 11.95 21.41
N TYR A 250 -4.86 12.27 21.00
CA TYR A 250 -5.09 13.32 20.01
C TYR A 250 -5.19 14.70 20.66
N LYS A 251 -4.93 15.77 19.89
CA LYS A 251 -5.01 17.15 20.36
C LYS A 251 -5.57 18.07 19.28
N LEU A 252 -6.58 18.89 19.67
CA LEU A 252 -7.01 20.01 18.85
C LEU A 252 -6.03 21.18 19.03
N CYS A 253 -5.41 21.61 17.94
CA CYS A 253 -4.45 22.70 17.86
C CYS A 253 -5.07 23.90 17.12
N LYS A 254 -4.97 25.08 17.70
CA LYS A 254 -5.56 26.33 17.15
C LYS A 254 -4.73 26.95 16.03
N ASN A 255 -3.49 26.56 15.89
CA ASN A 255 -2.54 27.07 14.92
C ASN A 255 -1.35 26.10 14.76
N ILE A 256 -0.46 26.42 13.82
CA ILE A 256 0.69 25.57 13.51
C ILE A 256 1.73 25.51 14.65
N ASP A 257 1.83 26.57 15.48
CA ASP A 257 2.77 26.57 16.60
C ASP A 257 2.35 25.58 17.70
N GLU A 258 1.05 25.45 17.96
CA GLU A 258 0.54 24.40 18.86
C GLU A 258 0.75 22.98 18.28
N VAL A 259 0.72 22.82 16.95
CA VAL A 259 1.07 21.56 16.26
C VAL A 259 2.55 21.23 16.51
N ILE A 260 3.45 22.19 16.32
CA ILE A 260 4.89 22.02 16.53
C ILE A 260 5.17 21.60 17.99
N ASN A 261 4.57 22.30 18.97
CA ASN A 261 4.72 21.95 20.39
C ASN A 261 4.22 20.51 20.69
N TYR A 262 3.15 20.07 20.04
CA TYR A 262 2.65 18.71 20.21
C TYR A 262 3.63 17.67 19.64
N ILE A 263 4.26 17.95 18.50
CA ILE A 263 5.28 17.12 17.88
C ILE A 263 6.51 17.00 18.78
N GLU A 264 7.03 18.14 19.29
CA GLU A 264 8.18 18.17 20.17
C GLU A 264 7.94 17.37 21.46
N TYR A 265 6.73 17.48 22.04
CA TYR A 265 6.35 16.66 23.19
C TYR A 265 6.44 15.16 22.89
N TRP A 266 5.91 14.71 21.74
CA TRP A 266 5.90 13.29 21.40
C TRP A 266 7.23 12.77 20.88
N ASP A 267 8.07 13.59 20.30
CA ASP A 267 9.44 13.18 19.95
C ASP A 267 10.23 12.67 21.17
N ILE A 268 10.00 13.31 22.31
CA ILE A 268 10.62 12.92 23.60
C ILE A 268 9.88 11.73 24.22
N ASN A 269 8.54 11.76 24.24
CA ASN A 269 7.73 10.85 25.07
C ASN A 269 7.28 9.56 24.36
N ARG A 270 7.45 9.43 23.05
CA ARG A 270 7.02 8.27 22.24
C ARG A 270 7.58 6.93 22.73
N LYS A 271 8.77 6.93 23.35
CA LYS A 271 9.42 5.71 23.87
C LYS A 271 8.62 5.06 25.01
N ASN A 272 7.80 5.83 25.71
CA ASN A 272 7.00 5.36 26.85
C ASN A 272 5.66 4.73 26.42
N LEU A 273 5.30 4.80 25.13
CA LEU A 273 4.07 4.22 24.63
C LEU A 273 4.17 2.69 24.58
N PRO A 274 3.06 1.96 24.88
CA PRO A 274 2.99 0.51 24.77
C PRO A 274 2.91 0.00 23.32
N TYR A 275 2.95 0.89 22.34
CA TYR A 275 2.95 0.62 20.90
C TYR A 275 3.96 1.54 20.20
N GLU A 276 4.31 1.23 18.96
CA GLU A 276 5.19 2.07 18.16
C GLU A 276 4.42 3.11 17.35
N ILE A 277 5.05 4.28 17.20
CA ILE A 277 4.58 5.35 16.32
C ILE A 277 5.74 5.82 15.45
N ASP A 278 5.46 6.15 14.20
CA ASP A 278 6.44 6.61 13.22
C ASP A 278 6.33 8.12 12.93
N GLY A 279 5.42 8.82 13.61
CA GLY A 279 5.20 10.26 13.42
C GLY A 279 3.92 10.78 14.05
N ILE A 280 3.50 11.94 13.56
CA ILE A 280 2.24 12.61 13.93
C ILE A 280 1.46 12.88 12.67
N VAL A 281 0.17 12.55 12.66
CA VAL A 281 -0.76 12.93 11.59
C VAL A 281 -1.41 14.26 11.94
N ILE A 282 -1.29 15.24 11.05
CA ILE A 282 -1.88 16.56 11.16
C ILE A 282 -2.98 16.68 10.13
N LYS A 283 -4.20 16.99 10.54
CA LYS A 283 -5.37 17.15 9.68
C LYS A 283 -6.04 18.51 9.95
N VAL A 284 -6.53 19.18 8.92
CA VAL A 284 -7.46 20.30 9.11
C VAL A 284 -8.72 19.77 9.78
N ASN A 285 -9.17 20.39 10.88
CA ASN A 285 -10.26 19.86 11.70
C ASN A 285 -11.63 19.91 10.99
N SER A 286 -11.95 20.99 10.29
CA SER A 286 -13.25 21.18 9.61
C SER A 286 -13.34 20.37 8.31
N TYR A 287 -14.35 19.53 8.17
CA TYR A 287 -14.58 18.73 6.95
C TYR A 287 -14.97 19.61 5.74
N SER A 288 -15.70 20.70 5.95
CA SER A 288 -16.01 21.63 4.87
C SER A 288 -14.76 22.31 4.30
N LEU A 289 -13.77 22.63 5.16
CA LEU A 289 -12.48 23.12 4.71
C LEU A 289 -11.65 22.03 4.02
N GLN A 290 -11.70 20.79 4.51
CA GLN A 290 -11.02 19.66 3.85
C GLN A 290 -11.50 19.47 2.41
N GLU A 291 -12.81 19.55 2.16
CA GLU A 291 -13.39 19.44 0.82
C GLU A 291 -12.94 20.59 -0.09
N GLU A 292 -12.87 21.80 0.43
CA GLU A 292 -12.43 22.97 -0.32
C GLU A 292 -10.94 22.93 -0.69
N ILE A 293 -10.09 22.52 0.26
CA ILE A 293 -8.64 22.34 0.07
C ILE A 293 -8.38 21.20 -0.92
N GLY A 294 -9.19 20.14 -0.84
CA GLY A 294 -9.24 19.05 -1.81
C GLY A 294 -8.08 18.07 -1.71
N TYR A 295 -7.88 17.34 -2.82
CA TYR A 295 -7.00 16.17 -2.90
C TYR A 295 -6.04 16.28 -4.08
N THR A 296 -4.94 15.57 -4.01
CA THR A 296 -4.13 15.16 -5.16
C THR A 296 -4.53 13.74 -5.57
N GLN A 297 -3.94 13.19 -6.62
CA GLN A 297 -4.17 11.78 -7.00
C GLN A 297 -3.71 10.80 -5.91
N LYS A 298 -2.74 11.16 -5.07
CA LYS A 298 -2.10 10.27 -4.09
C LYS A 298 -2.45 10.58 -2.65
N SER A 299 -2.75 11.84 -2.33
CA SER A 299 -2.89 12.30 -0.94
C SER A 299 -3.85 13.47 -0.79
N PRO A 300 -4.51 13.63 0.37
CA PRO A 300 -5.25 14.83 0.70
C PRO A 300 -4.29 16.02 0.84
N ARG A 301 -4.72 17.21 0.40
CA ARG A 301 -3.96 18.45 0.57
C ARG A 301 -4.13 19.06 1.94
N TRP A 302 -5.17 18.66 2.67
CA TRP A 302 -5.55 19.15 4.00
C TRP A 302 -4.93 18.34 5.15
N ALA A 303 -4.15 17.29 4.84
CA ALA A 303 -3.47 16.51 5.85
C ALA A 303 -2.02 16.22 5.45
N THR A 304 -1.18 16.06 6.46
CA THR A 304 0.21 15.62 6.31
C THR A 304 0.63 14.75 7.48
N ALA A 305 1.64 13.90 7.27
CA ALA A 305 2.28 13.11 8.32
C ALA A 305 3.66 13.70 8.60
N PHE A 306 3.85 14.23 9.80
CA PHE A 306 5.19 14.58 10.26
C PHE A 306 5.90 13.31 10.72
N LYS A 307 7.05 13.02 10.12
CA LYS A 307 7.91 11.91 10.48
C LYS A 307 8.97 12.37 11.46
N PHE A 308 9.13 11.63 12.56
CA PHE A 308 10.22 11.91 13.50
C PHE A 308 11.58 11.75 12.83
N PRO A 309 12.62 12.45 13.35
CA PRO A 309 13.98 12.26 12.86
C PRO A 309 14.36 10.78 12.89
N GLU A 310 14.96 10.33 11.81
CA GLU A 310 15.44 8.96 11.65
C GLU A 310 16.59 8.69 12.63
N GLU A 311 16.60 7.49 13.23
CA GLU A 311 17.68 7.07 14.10
C GLU A 311 18.98 6.89 13.31
N GLU A 312 20.05 7.58 13.74
CA GLU A 312 21.38 7.47 13.15
C GLU A 312 22.30 6.74 14.12
N LEU A 313 22.90 5.62 13.68
CA LEU A 313 23.79 4.82 14.49
C LEU A 313 25.12 4.55 13.77
N ALA A 314 26.19 4.46 14.56
CA ALA A 314 27.52 4.13 14.04
C ALA A 314 27.71 2.61 13.98
N THR A 315 28.26 2.13 12.87
CA THR A 315 28.69 0.74 12.72
C THR A 315 29.90 0.65 11.79
N LYS A 316 30.60 -0.50 11.83
CA LYS A 316 31.79 -0.72 11.01
C LYS A 316 31.43 -1.17 9.59
N LEU A 317 32.02 -0.56 8.59
CA LEU A 317 31.99 -1.01 7.20
C LEU A 317 32.96 -2.19 7.03
N LEU A 318 32.43 -3.35 6.72
CA LEU A 318 33.22 -4.58 6.53
C LEU A 318 33.71 -4.75 5.11
N ASP A 319 32.84 -4.45 4.12
CA ASP A 319 33.12 -4.58 2.70
C ASP A 319 32.08 -3.79 1.87
N VAL A 320 32.29 -3.70 0.55
CA VAL A 320 31.35 -3.13 -0.42
C VAL A 320 31.06 -4.15 -1.50
N GLU A 321 29.83 -4.68 -1.51
CA GLU A 321 29.30 -5.57 -2.53
C GLU A 321 28.71 -4.76 -3.68
N LEU A 322 28.90 -5.23 -4.92
CA LEU A 322 28.30 -4.64 -6.11
C LEU A 322 27.08 -5.45 -6.57
N SER A 323 25.93 -4.83 -6.67
CA SER A 323 24.70 -5.44 -7.19
C SER A 323 24.41 -4.93 -8.60
N VAL A 324 24.08 -5.84 -9.53
CA VAL A 324 23.72 -5.49 -10.91
C VAL A 324 22.20 -5.55 -11.08
N GLY A 325 21.60 -4.43 -11.44
CA GLY A 325 20.16 -4.35 -11.70
C GLY A 325 19.76 -4.84 -13.11
N ARG A 326 18.46 -5.01 -13.35
CA ARG A 326 17.90 -5.45 -14.67
C ARG A 326 18.29 -4.56 -15.85
N THR A 327 18.59 -3.29 -15.61
CA THR A 327 19.00 -2.31 -16.62
C THR A 327 20.52 -2.18 -16.74
N GLY A 328 21.26 -3.09 -16.11
CA GLY A 328 22.72 -3.09 -16.06
C GLY A 328 23.32 -2.10 -15.05
N ILE A 329 22.54 -1.27 -14.38
CA ILE A 329 23.05 -0.35 -13.34
C ILE A 329 23.75 -1.18 -12.25
N VAL A 330 24.99 -0.77 -11.93
CA VAL A 330 25.80 -1.37 -10.87
C VAL A 330 25.70 -0.48 -9.63
N THR A 331 25.07 -1.01 -8.58
CA THR A 331 24.83 -0.29 -7.34
C THR A 331 25.74 -0.84 -6.23
N PRO A 332 26.54 0.00 -5.58
CA PRO A 332 27.34 -0.41 -4.43
C PRO A 332 26.48 -0.51 -3.17
N VAL A 333 26.70 -1.58 -2.40
CA VAL A 333 26.01 -1.89 -1.15
C VAL A 333 27.05 -2.16 -0.06
N ALA A 334 27.05 -1.32 0.99
CA ALA A 334 27.90 -1.51 2.15
C ALA A 334 27.50 -2.79 2.90
N GLN A 335 28.46 -3.65 3.16
CA GLN A 335 28.35 -4.76 4.12
C GLN A 335 28.80 -4.24 5.47
N LEU A 336 27.94 -4.33 6.48
CA LEU A 336 28.12 -3.70 7.78
C LEU A 336 28.22 -4.74 8.88
N ASP A 337 28.95 -4.40 9.94
CA ASP A 337 28.79 -5.10 11.19
C ASP A 337 27.33 -4.93 11.66
N PRO A 338 26.58 -6.03 11.93
CA PRO A 338 25.15 -5.96 12.18
C PRO A 338 24.80 -5.03 13.34
N ILE A 339 23.89 -4.10 13.10
CA ILE A 339 23.41 -3.14 14.09
C ILE A 339 21.88 -3.09 14.08
N VAL A 340 21.26 -2.84 15.23
CA VAL A 340 19.81 -2.73 15.35
C VAL A 340 19.40 -1.26 15.21
N ILE A 341 18.64 -0.93 14.15
CA ILE A 341 18.11 0.42 13.89
C ILE A 341 16.59 0.30 13.83
N SER A 342 15.89 1.07 14.65
CA SER A 342 14.40 1.06 14.69
C SER A 342 13.84 -0.36 14.76
N GLY A 343 14.38 -1.17 15.68
CA GLY A 343 13.90 -2.53 15.96
C GLY A 343 14.25 -3.59 14.92
N SER A 344 14.99 -3.29 13.85
CA SER A 344 15.44 -4.31 12.88
C SER A 344 16.94 -4.33 12.69
N THR A 345 17.50 -5.54 12.52
CA THR A 345 18.93 -5.73 12.28
C THR A 345 19.29 -5.29 10.87
N VAL A 346 20.24 -4.37 10.77
CA VAL A 346 20.80 -3.84 9.52
C VAL A 346 22.23 -4.36 9.38
N SER A 347 22.48 -5.16 8.34
CA SER A 347 23.81 -5.66 7.95
C SER A 347 24.23 -5.18 6.55
N LYS A 348 23.30 -4.53 5.83
CA LYS A 348 23.55 -3.98 4.49
C LYS A 348 22.97 -2.58 4.39
N ALA A 349 23.68 -1.63 3.75
CA ALA A 349 23.19 -0.28 3.50
C ALA A 349 23.56 0.20 2.09
N SER A 350 22.68 1.00 1.48
CA SER A 350 22.96 1.55 0.15
C SER A 350 24.07 2.60 0.20
N LEU A 351 24.95 2.56 -0.79
CA LEU A 351 25.92 3.60 -1.10
C LEU A 351 25.57 4.37 -2.39
N HIS A 352 24.35 4.16 -2.88
CA HIS A 352 23.75 4.79 -4.05
C HIS A 352 24.54 4.57 -5.36
N ASN A 353 25.68 5.26 -5.55
CA ASN A 353 26.50 5.26 -6.76
C ASN A 353 27.97 5.57 -6.45
N LYS A 354 28.78 5.62 -7.51
CA LYS A 354 30.21 5.93 -7.41
C LYS A 354 30.46 7.32 -6.81
N ASP A 355 29.66 8.33 -7.19
CA ASP A 355 29.88 9.71 -6.76
C ASP A 355 29.74 9.83 -5.24
N VAL A 356 28.75 9.13 -4.65
CA VAL A 356 28.58 9.08 -3.19
C VAL A 356 29.74 8.37 -2.49
N ILE A 357 30.30 7.31 -3.09
CA ILE A 357 31.50 6.64 -2.56
C ILE A 357 32.68 7.61 -2.54
N ASP A 358 32.88 8.34 -3.63
CA ASP A 358 33.97 9.29 -3.76
C ASP A 358 33.78 10.50 -2.82
N GLU A 359 32.56 11.03 -2.68
CA GLU A 359 32.23 12.13 -1.77
C GLU A 359 32.43 11.75 -0.30
N LEU A 360 31.95 10.59 0.10
CA LEU A 360 32.12 10.05 1.46
C LEU A 360 33.57 9.64 1.73
N ASP A 361 34.39 9.48 0.67
CA ASP A 361 35.78 9.02 0.77
C ASP A 361 35.90 7.73 1.59
N ILE A 362 35.18 6.70 1.16
CA ILE A 362 35.03 5.44 1.88
C ILE A 362 36.28 4.60 1.87
N HIS A 363 36.67 4.10 3.06
CA HIS A 363 37.70 3.06 3.23
C HIS A 363 37.10 1.82 3.88
N ILE A 364 37.59 0.65 3.50
CA ILE A 364 37.18 -0.60 4.16
C ILE A 364 37.70 -0.57 5.61
N GLY A 365 36.78 -0.89 6.53
CA GLY A 365 37.03 -0.83 7.96
C GLY A 365 36.64 0.48 8.64
N ASP A 366 36.16 1.49 7.88
CA ASP A 366 35.66 2.74 8.45
C ASP A 366 34.49 2.54 9.40
N MET A 367 34.40 3.41 10.41
CA MET A 367 33.16 3.61 11.17
C MET A 367 32.26 4.55 10.35
N VAL A 368 31.08 4.08 10.05
CA VAL A 368 30.08 4.79 9.24
C VAL A 368 28.79 5.03 10.01
N ILE A 369 28.17 6.18 9.79
CA ILE A 369 26.82 6.45 10.30
C ILE A 369 25.81 5.93 9.29
N VAL A 370 24.88 5.12 9.79
CA VAL A 370 23.81 4.51 9.01
C VAL A 370 22.47 4.96 9.55
N LYS A 371 21.53 5.23 8.65
CA LYS A 371 20.12 5.45 8.96
C LYS A 371 19.22 4.73 7.99
N LYS A 372 17.95 4.57 8.33
CA LYS A 372 16.93 4.03 7.40
C LYS A 372 16.17 5.17 6.75
N ALA A 373 16.36 5.37 5.45
CA ALA A 373 15.59 6.33 4.68
C ALA A 373 14.11 5.91 4.63
N GLY A 374 13.24 6.79 5.13
CA GLY A 374 11.80 6.50 5.24
C GLY A 374 11.47 5.30 6.12
N GLU A 375 12.33 4.99 7.11
CA GLU A 375 12.22 3.84 8.03
C GLU A 375 12.34 2.45 7.35
N ILE A 376 12.66 2.39 6.06
CA ILE A 376 12.68 1.15 5.28
C ILE A 376 14.08 0.81 4.78
N ILE A 377 14.71 1.72 4.03
CA ILE A 377 15.95 1.43 3.28
C ILE A 377 17.17 1.96 4.03
N PRO A 378 18.07 1.08 4.54
CA PRO A 378 19.31 1.53 5.16
C PRO A 378 20.24 2.22 4.13
N LYS A 379 20.82 3.34 4.54
CA LYS A 379 21.84 4.05 3.76
C LYS A 379 22.97 4.54 4.64
N VAL A 380 24.17 4.62 4.08
CA VAL A 380 25.31 5.28 4.71
C VAL A 380 25.16 6.79 4.53
N VAL A 381 25.26 7.55 5.62
CA VAL A 381 25.07 9.01 5.63
C VAL A 381 26.41 9.73 5.62
N ARG A 382 27.34 9.27 6.46
CA ARG A 382 28.68 9.87 6.61
C ARG A 382 29.67 8.87 7.19
N VAL A 383 30.94 9.14 6.97
CA VAL A 383 32.09 8.42 7.55
C VAL A 383 32.60 9.20 8.76
N LEU A 384 32.93 8.49 9.85
CA LEU A 384 33.60 9.04 11.02
C LEU A 384 35.12 9.00 10.78
N LYS A 385 35.61 9.97 9.97
CA LYS A 385 37.03 10.01 9.55
C LYS A 385 38.00 10.12 10.73
N GLU A 386 37.52 10.69 11.84
CA GLU A 386 38.27 10.79 13.11
C GLU A 386 38.55 9.44 13.76
N LEU A 387 37.81 8.40 13.41
CA LEU A 387 37.98 7.02 13.91
C LEU A 387 38.69 6.11 12.86
N ARG A 388 39.11 6.67 11.74
CA ARG A 388 39.77 5.92 10.67
C ARG A 388 41.14 5.43 11.07
N LEU A 389 41.45 4.18 10.74
CA LEU A 389 42.78 3.60 10.95
C LEU A 389 43.78 4.17 9.96
N GLU A 390 45.01 4.49 10.39
CA GLU A 390 46.05 5.10 9.56
C GLU A 390 46.40 4.29 8.30
N ASN A 391 46.26 2.96 8.35
CA ASN A 391 46.59 2.05 7.24
C ASN A 391 45.34 1.53 6.50
N SER A 392 44.21 2.22 6.59
CA SER A 392 42.99 1.80 5.89
C SER A 392 43.11 2.11 4.38
N GLU A 393 42.66 1.17 3.54
CA GLU A 393 42.72 1.34 2.09
C GLU A 393 41.43 1.98 1.58
N LYS A 394 41.56 3.00 0.73
CA LYS A 394 40.43 3.63 0.04
C LYS A 394 39.74 2.61 -0.87
N TYR A 395 38.43 2.50 -0.75
CA TYR A 395 37.64 1.68 -1.66
C TYR A 395 37.56 2.34 -3.05
N ILE A 396 37.98 1.61 -4.07
CA ILE A 396 37.91 2.03 -5.47
C ILE A 396 36.88 1.15 -6.18
N MET A 397 35.86 1.77 -6.74
CA MET A 397 34.84 1.04 -7.47
C MET A 397 35.42 0.37 -8.71
N PRO A 398 35.25 -0.96 -8.89
CA PRO A 398 35.80 -1.68 -10.04
C PRO A 398 35.24 -1.16 -11.37
N ASN A 399 36.02 -1.26 -12.43
CA ASN A 399 35.62 -0.92 -13.79
C ASN A 399 35.08 -2.14 -14.58
N ARG A 400 34.88 -3.29 -13.91
CA ARG A 400 34.37 -4.53 -14.51
C ARG A 400 33.13 -5.02 -13.76
N CYS A 401 32.21 -5.59 -14.55
CA CYS A 401 30.97 -6.14 -14.03
C CYS A 401 31.25 -7.33 -13.08
N PRO A 402 30.69 -7.34 -11.86
CA PRO A 402 30.93 -8.44 -10.92
C PRO A 402 30.32 -9.76 -11.37
N SER A 403 29.33 -9.73 -12.26
CA SER A 403 28.63 -10.94 -12.73
C SER A 403 29.25 -11.52 -14.02
N CYS A 404 29.53 -10.69 -15.03
CA CYS A 404 29.99 -11.18 -16.35
C CYS A 404 31.39 -10.69 -16.75
N ASN A 405 32.08 -9.97 -15.88
CA ASN A 405 33.43 -9.44 -16.10
C ASN A 405 33.60 -8.49 -17.33
N SER A 406 32.52 -8.06 -17.97
CA SER A 406 32.54 -7.08 -19.05
C SER A 406 32.90 -5.71 -18.51
N GLU A 407 33.48 -4.85 -19.34
CA GLU A 407 33.81 -3.47 -18.98
C GLU A 407 32.54 -2.67 -18.66
N LEU A 408 32.58 -1.90 -17.58
CA LEU A 408 31.47 -1.04 -17.15
C LEU A 408 31.58 0.31 -17.85
N VAL A 409 30.44 0.85 -18.28
CA VAL A 409 30.36 2.12 -19.03
C VAL A 409 29.61 3.16 -18.18
N SER A 410 30.18 4.36 -18.15
CA SER A 410 29.55 5.57 -17.60
C SER A 410 29.21 6.51 -18.75
N LYS A 411 27.99 7.03 -18.79
CA LYS A 411 27.61 8.11 -19.72
C LYS A 411 27.95 9.45 -19.08
N LYS A 412 28.35 10.42 -19.90
CA LYS A 412 28.58 11.80 -19.45
C LYS A 412 27.27 12.34 -18.84
N ASP A 413 27.32 12.92 -17.67
CA ASP A 413 26.17 13.45 -16.91
C ASP A 413 25.20 12.39 -16.35
N ASP A 414 25.55 11.09 -16.35
CA ASP A 414 24.79 10.02 -15.69
C ASP A 414 25.58 9.53 -14.46
N PRO A 415 25.04 9.64 -13.24
CA PRO A 415 25.72 9.20 -12.02
C PRO A 415 25.84 7.67 -11.91
N PHE A 416 25.25 6.92 -12.85
CA PHE A 416 25.22 5.46 -12.81
C PHE A 416 26.25 4.84 -13.76
N ILE A 417 26.93 3.83 -13.25
CA ILE A 417 27.81 2.95 -14.02
C ILE A 417 27.00 1.71 -14.43
N ARG A 418 27.16 1.26 -15.68
CA ARG A 418 26.34 0.18 -16.24
C ARG A 418 27.15 -0.93 -16.89
N CYS A 419 26.71 -2.15 -16.69
CA CYS A 419 27.06 -3.28 -17.54
C CYS A 419 26.20 -3.24 -18.81
N VAL A 420 26.83 -3.16 -19.98
CA VAL A 420 26.14 -3.10 -21.28
C VAL A 420 26.07 -4.46 -21.98
N ASN A 421 26.59 -5.52 -21.35
CA ASN A 421 26.52 -6.86 -21.89
C ASN A 421 25.08 -7.42 -21.83
N PRO A 422 24.40 -7.68 -22.96
CA PRO A 422 23.06 -8.23 -23.00
C PRO A 422 22.95 -9.63 -22.39
N GLU A 423 24.05 -10.40 -22.42
CA GLU A 423 24.16 -11.77 -21.88
C GLU A 423 24.67 -11.79 -20.42
N CYS A 424 24.59 -10.68 -19.71
CA CYS A 424 24.98 -10.64 -18.32
C CYS A 424 24.00 -11.49 -17.47
N PRO A 425 24.49 -12.54 -16.77
CA PRO A 425 23.64 -13.45 -16.00
C PRO A 425 22.71 -12.70 -15.02
N GLU A 426 23.27 -11.80 -14.22
CA GLU A 426 22.48 -11.06 -13.23
C GLU A 426 21.40 -10.18 -13.87
N GLN A 427 21.69 -9.55 -15.02
CA GLN A 427 20.68 -8.77 -15.76
C GLN A 427 19.53 -9.68 -16.23
N ASN A 428 19.84 -10.86 -16.77
CA ASN A 428 18.85 -11.80 -17.27
C ASN A 428 17.99 -12.35 -16.13
N ILE A 429 18.59 -12.75 -15.01
CA ILE A 429 17.88 -13.15 -13.80
C ILE A 429 16.90 -12.02 -13.36
N ARG A 430 17.37 -10.78 -13.27
CA ARG A 430 16.52 -9.63 -12.85
C ARG A 430 15.42 -9.29 -13.86
N LYS A 431 15.65 -9.49 -15.17
CA LYS A 431 14.62 -9.33 -16.21
C LYS A 431 13.52 -10.38 -16.04
N ILE A 432 13.89 -11.65 -15.80
CA ILE A 432 12.96 -12.74 -15.58
C ILE A 432 12.13 -12.50 -14.30
N ILE A 433 12.77 -12.09 -13.19
CA ILE A 433 12.09 -11.75 -11.94
C ILE A 433 11.10 -10.60 -12.16
N HIS A 434 11.50 -9.54 -12.89
CA HIS A 434 10.59 -8.45 -13.21
C HIS A 434 9.40 -8.89 -14.04
N PHE A 435 9.63 -9.69 -15.08
CA PHE A 435 8.59 -10.23 -15.95
C PHE A 435 7.57 -11.08 -15.18
N ALA A 436 8.04 -11.89 -14.24
CA ALA A 436 7.19 -12.73 -13.41
C ALA A 436 6.52 -12.00 -12.24
N SER A 437 6.94 -10.77 -11.92
CA SER A 437 6.51 -10.05 -10.74
C SER A 437 4.99 -9.81 -10.70
N ARG A 438 4.45 -9.59 -9.47
CA ARG A 438 3.02 -9.36 -9.22
C ARG A 438 2.43 -8.23 -10.07
N ASP A 439 3.20 -7.17 -10.28
CA ASP A 439 2.80 -5.99 -11.03
C ASP A 439 2.86 -6.18 -12.56
N ALA A 440 3.62 -7.16 -13.00
CA ALA A 440 3.75 -7.57 -14.40
C ALA A 440 2.80 -8.75 -14.71
N LEU A 441 3.32 -9.93 -14.97
CA LEU A 441 2.49 -11.09 -15.36
C LEU A 441 2.00 -11.92 -14.18
N ASN A 442 2.40 -11.61 -12.94
CA ASN A 442 2.00 -12.29 -11.70
C ASN A 442 2.13 -13.82 -11.77
N ILE A 443 3.31 -14.32 -12.15
CA ILE A 443 3.56 -15.76 -12.21
C ILE A 443 3.84 -16.27 -10.79
N GLU A 444 2.80 -16.79 -10.14
CA GLU A 444 2.90 -17.31 -8.78
C GLU A 444 3.82 -18.54 -8.70
N GLY A 445 4.60 -18.60 -7.63
CA GLY A 445 5.60 -19.66 -7.45
C GLY A 445 6.97 -19.38 -8.08
N LEU A 446 7.09 -18.37 -8.97
CA LEU A 446 8.35 -17.98 -9.60
C LEU A 446 9.01 -16.79 -8.87
N GLY A 447 9.42 -17.02 -7.62
CA GLY A 447 10.15 -16.01 -6.83
C GLY A 447 11.64 -15.96 -7.17
N ASP A 448 12.33 -14.94 -6.64
CA ASP A 448 13.76 -14.65 -6.91
C ASP A 448 14.66 -15.89 -6.78
N LYS A 449 14.46 -16.70 -5.73
CA LYS A 449 15.27 -17.91 -5.48
C LYS A 449 15.03 -18.98 -6.53
N VAL A 450 13.77 -19.19 -6.94
CA VAL A 450 13.43 -20.20 -7.95
C VAL A 450 14.02 -19.78 -9.29
N VAL A 451 13.90 -18.51 -9.69
CA VAL A 451 14.51 -17.99 -10.93
C VAL A 451 16.02 -18.16 -10.90
N ALA A 452 16.70 -17.82 -9.79
CA ALA A 452 18.14 -17.99 -9.66
C ALA A 452 18.55 -19.46 -9.81
N THR A 453 17.85 -20.39 -9.13
CA THR A 453 18.12 -21.83 -9.23
C THR A 453 17.93 -22.36 -10.65
N LEU A 454 16.82 -21.99 -11.32
CA LEU A 454 16.56 -22.39 -12.71
C LEU A 454 17.64 -21.89 -13.67
N TYR A 455 18.11 -20.65 -13.44
CA TYR A 455 19.17 -20.04 -14.24
C TYR A 455 20.53 -20.70 -14.01
N GLU A 456 20.92 -20.93 -12.77
CA GLU A 456 22.17 -21.59 -12.37
C GLU A 456 22.27 -23.02 -12.89
N GLN A 457 21.15 -23.74 -12.96
CA GLN A 457 21.10 -25.07 -13.52
C GLN A 457 20.97 -25.11 -15.06
N GLY A 458 20.94 -23.94 -15.71
CA GLY A 458 20.83 -23.84 -17.17
C GLY A 458 19.48 -24.28 -17.74
N ILE A 459 18.44 -24.36 -16.91
CA ILE A 459 17.08 -24.70 -17.33
C ILE A 459 16.44 -23.51 -18.07
N ILE A 460 16.74 -22.29 -17.63
CA ILE A 460 16.38 -21.04 -18.30
C ILE A 460 17.61 -20.16 -18.48
N SER A 461 17.65 -19.38 -19.54
CA SER A 461 18.67 -18.35 -19.82
C SER A 461 18.02 -17.00 -20.11
N HIS A 462 16.83 -17.01 -20.69
CA HIS A 462 16.06 -15.84 -21.10
C HIS A 462 14.59 -15.96 -20.65
N THR A 463 13.90 -14.85 -20.65
CA THR A 463 12.48 -14.78 -20.20
C THR A 463 11.57 -15.71 -21.00
N ILE A 464 11.82 -15.88 -22.31
CA ILE A 464 10.99 -16.72 -23.17
C ILE A 464 11.05 -18.21 -22.79
N ASP A 465 12.16 -18.66 -22.20
CA ASP A 465 12.36 -20.05 -21.81
C ASP A 465 11.36 -20.51 -20.74
N LEU A 466 10.75 -19.57 -20.01
CA LEU A 466 9.69 -19.86 -19.04
C LEU A 466 8.51 -20.63 -19.65
N PHE A 467 8.21 -20.38 -20.92
CA PHE A 467 7.07 -20.99 -21.61
C PHE A 467 7.38 -22.36 -22.25
N SER A 468 8.62 -22.83 -22.09
CA SER A 468 9.08 -24.15 -22.54
C SER A 468 9.59 -25.02 -21.39
N LEU A 469 9.24 -24.69 -20.15
CA LEU A 469 9.63 -25.45 -18.97
C LEU A 469 8.98 -26.86 -18.97
N GLU A 470 9.78 -27.88 -18.76
CA GLU A 470 9.37 -29.27 -18.69
C GLU A 470 9.19 -29.71 -17.22
N ARG A 471 8.07 -30.36 -16.92
CA ARG A 471 7.71 -30.83 -15.58
C ARG A 471 8.81 -31.69 -14.94
N GLU A 472 9.39 -32.58 -15.71
CA GLU A 472 10.42 -33.52 -15.29
C GLU A 472 11.66 -32.81 -14.75
N LYS A 473 12.08 -31.71 -15.38
CA LYS A 473 13.24 -30.91 -14.96
C LYS A 473 12.99 -30.12 -13.70
N LEU A 474 11.72 -29.77 -13.43
CA LEU A 474 11.33 -28.96 -12.26
C LEU A 474 11.17 -29.81 -11.00
N ILE A 475 10.74 -31.08 -11.11
CA ILE A 475 10.55 -31.98 -9.98
C ILE A 475 11.89 -32.33 -9.32
N ASP A 476 12.96 -32.41 -10.10
CA ASP A 476 14.30 -32.72 -9.61
C ASP A 476 14.95 -31.56 -8.82
N LEU A 477 14.31 -30.39 -8.80
CA LEU A 477 14.80 -29.22 -8.06
C LEU A 477 14.54 -29.37 -6.56
N ASP A 478 15.53 -28.96 -5.76
CA ASP A 478 15.42 -28.96 -4.30
C ASP A 478 14.24 -28.06 -3.83
N ARG A 479 13.39 -28.59 -2.96
CA ARG A 479 12.16 -27.95 -2.44
C ARG A 479 11.02 -27.70 -3.44
N MET A 480 11.05 -28.32 -4.61
CA MET A 480 9.97 -28.27 -5.61
C MET A 480 9.20 -29.59 -5.61
N GLY A 481 8.16 -29.70 -4.77
CA GLY A 481 7.25 -30.86 -4.79
C GLY A 481 6.28 -30.82 -5.98
N GLU A 482 5.69 -31.98 -6.33
CA GLU A 482 4.77 -32.14 -7.48
C GLU A 482 3.70 -31.04 -7.56
N LYS A 483 3.00 -30.77 -6.44
CA LYS A 483 1.96 -29.73 -6.39
C LYS A 483 2.50 -28.32 -6.69
N SER A 484 3.72 -28.01 -6.23
CA SER A 484 4.35 -26.70 -6.48
C SER A 484 4.74 -26.55 -7.94
N VAL A 485 5.22 -27.62 -8.58
CA VAL A 485 5.54 -27.66 -10.01
C VAL A 485 4.27 -27.48 -10.85
N ASP A 486 3.21 -28.23 -10.55
CA ASP A 486 1.94 -28.13 -11.27
C ASP A 486 1.31 -26.73 -11.14
N ASN A 487 1.36 -26.12 -9.96
CA ASN A 487 0.90 -24.74 -9.72
C ASN A 487 1.74 -23.74 -10.54
N LEU A 488 3.06 -23.88 -10.55
CA LEU A 488 3.95 -22.98 -11.29
C LEU A 488 3.69 -23.06 -12.80
N LEU A 489 3.59 -24.27 -13.37
CA LEU A 489 3.30 -24.46 -14.80
C LEU A 489 1.91 -23.89 -15.17
N THR A 490 0.92 -24.06 -14.30
CA THR A 490 -0.42 -23.48 -14.46
C THR A 490 -0.36 -21.95 -14.41
N ALA A 491 0.41 -21.36 -13.48
CA ALA A 491 0.56 -19.92 -13.39
C ALA A 491 1.26 -19.32 -14.63
N ILE A 492 2.27 -20.02 -15.18
CA ILE A 492 2.93 -19.63 -16.44
C ILE A 492 1.94 -19.65 -17.60
N GLU A 493 1.16 -20.72 -17.75
CA GLU A 493 0.17 -20.81 -18.84
C GLU A 493 -0.91 -19.73 -18.72
N ASN A 494 -1.43 -19.50 -17.50
CA ASN A 494 -2.42 -18.46 -17.23
C ASN A 494 -1.88 -17.05 -17.52
N SER A 495 -0.57 -16.82 -17.37
CA SER A 495 0.07 -15.51 -17.62
C SER A 495 -0.03 -15.08 -19.09
N LYS A 496 -0.22 -16.00 -20.04
CA LYS A 496 -0.44 -15.70 -21.47
C LYS A 496 -1.71 -14.88 -21.70
N ASN A 497 -2.69 -14.97 -20.79
CA ASN A 497 -3.96 -14.23 -20.84
C ASN A 497 -3.90 -12.87 -20.14
N SER A 498 -2.71 -12.38 -19.81
CA SER A 498 -2.54 -11.07 -19.16
C SER A 498 -2.96 -9.92 -20.09
N THR A 499 -3.40 -8.81 -19.50
CA THR A 499 -3.78 -7.61 -20.24
C THR A 499 -2.59 -6.93 -20.93
N LEU A 500 -2.83 -6.18 -22.01
CA LEU A 500 -1.76 -5.57 -22.80
C LEU A 500 -0.87 -4.61 -22.00
N ASP A 501 -1.45 -3.83 -21.09
CA ASP A 501 -0.72 -2.91 -20.22
C ASP A 501 0.26 -3.65 -19.29
N LYS A 502 -0.15 -4.82 -18.76
CA LYS A 502 0.72 -5.67 -17.96
C LYS A 502 1.84 -6.29 -18.78
N VAL A 503 1.54 -6.74 -20.01
CA VAL A 503 2.57 -7.27 -20.91
C VAL A 503 3.57 -6.18 -21.29
N ILE A 504 3.12 -4.97 -21.65
CA ILE A 504 4.02 -3.84 -21.94
C ILE A 504 4.89 -3.51 -20.73
N TYR A 505 4.31 -3.51 -19.52
CA TYR A 505 5.09 -3.29 -18.30
C TYR A 505 6.10 -4.42 -18.06
N ALA A 506 5.72 -5.67 -18.32
CA ALA A 506 6.57 -6.86 -18.20
C ALA A 506 7.78 -6.84 -19.16
N LEU A 507 7.67 -6.22 -20.34
CA LEU A 507 8.80 -6.01 -21.26
C LEU A 507 9.97 -5.28 -20.60
N GLY A 508 9.72 -4.53 -19.53
CA GLY A 508 10.74 -3.87 -18.73
C GLY A 508 11.42 -2.69 -19.40
N ILE A 509 10.75 -2.02 -20.35
CA ILE A 509 11.25 -0.84 -21.08
C ILE A 509 11.66 0.23 -20.07
N LEU A 510 12.83 0.82 -20.27
CA LEU A 510 13.36 1.85 -19.38
C LEU A 510 12.40 3.06 -19.35
N ASN A 511 12.20 3.65 -18.19
CA ASN A 511 11.29 4.79 -17.95
C ASN A 511 9.80 4.51 -18.24
N VAL A 512 9.42 3.29 -18.59
CA VAL A 512 8.01 2.88 -18.73
C VAL A 512 7.52 2.22 -17.45
N GLY A 513 6.80 2.97 -16.62
CA GLY A 513 6.08 2.46 -15.44
C GLY A 513 4.67 1.99 -15.80
N LYS A 514 3.90 1.46 -14.81
CA LYS A 514 2.53 0.97 -15.02
C LYS A 514 1.61 1.99 -15.73
N LYS A 515 1.69 3.28 -15.34
CA LYS A 515 0.88 4.34 -15.95
C LYS A 515 1.21 4.53 -17.43
N ALA A 516 2.50 4.62 -17.77
CA ALA A 516 2.94 4.75 -19.15
C ALA A 516 2.58 3.50 -19.97
N ALA A 517 2.74 2.30 -19.41
CA ALA A 517 2.35 1.04 -20.05
C ALA A 517 0.86 1.01 -20.39
N LYS A 518 0.00 1.51 -19.48
CA LYS A 518 -1.45 1.62 -19.73
C LYS A 518 -1.75 2.60 -20.88
N ILE A 519 -1.13 3.78 -20.89
CA ILE A 519 -1.29 4.78 -21.95
C ILE A 519 -0.85 4.22 -23.31
N LEU A 520 0.26 3.47 -23.35
CA LEU A 520 0.73 2.79 -24.55
C LEU A 520 -0.25 1.70 -25.02
N ALA A 521 -0.80 0.91 -24.08
CA ALA A 521 -1.80 -0.10 -24.38
C ALA A 521 -3.08 0.50 -24.99
N GLU A 522 -3.57 1.60 -24.41
CA GLU A 522 -4.73 2.35 -24.90
C GLU A 522 -4.53 2.91 -26.32
N LYS A 523 -3.32 3.38 -26.62
CA LYS A 523 -2.97 3.98 -27.92
C LYS A 523 -2.76 2.93 -29.01
N TYR A 524 -1.98 1.89 -28.72
CA TYR A 524 -1.52 0.95 -29.77
C TYR A 524 -2.33 -0.35 -29.85
N LEU A 525 -3.16 -0.65 -28.88
CA LEU A 525 -4.15 -1.72 -28.85
C LEU A 525 -3.59 -3.16 -28.90
N ASN A 526 -2.39 -3.38 -29.39
CA ASN A 526 -1.69 -4.66 -29.40
C ASN A 526 -0.18 -4.46 -29.59
N LEU A 527 0.60 -5.53 -29.37
CA LEU A 527 2.07 -5.50 -29.45
C LEU A 527 2.58 -5.19 -30.86
N SER A 528 1.91 -5.73 -31.90
CA SER A 528 2.32 -5.52 -33.29
C SER A 528 2.22 -4.05 -33.72
N THR A 529 1.14 -3.37 -33.29
CA THR A 529 0.97 -1.94 -33.56
C THR A 529 1.94 -1.11 -32.71
N LEU A 530 2.23 -1.51 -31.45
CA LEU A 530 3.23 -0.83 -30.62
C LEU A 530 4.62 -0.83 -31.29
N MET A 531 5.00 -1.89 -32.00
CA MET A 531 6.28 -1.95 -32.74
C MET A 531 6.39 -0.95 -33.87
N THR A 532 5.29 -0.31 -34.30
CA THR A 532 5.31 0.74 -35.33
C THR A 532 5.37 2.17 -34.75
N ALA A 533 5.46 2.31 -33.43
CA ALA A 533 5.48 3.59 -32.74
C ALA A 533 6.61 4.51 -33.24
N THR A 534 6.34 5.81 -33.27
CA THR A 534 7.34 6.85 -33.57
C THR A 534 7.51 7.82 -32.39
N VAL A 535 8.67 8.47 -32.31
CA VAL A 535 8.94 9.47 -31.26
C VAL A 535 7.86 10.55 -31.25
N ASP A 536 7.50 11.09 -32.44
CA ASP A 536 6.54 12.18 -32.58
C ASP A 536 5.12 11.78 -32.10
N GLU A 537 4.72 10.53 -32.32
CA GLU A 537 3.43 10.03 -31.81
C GLU A 537 3.46 9.89 -30.29
N LEU A 538 4.58 9.37 -29.75
CA LEU A 538 4.71 9.09 -28.31
C LEU A 538 4.74 10.36 -27.47
N ILE A 539 5.45 11.42 -27.89
CA ILE A 539 5.53 12.69 -27.14
C ILE A 539 4.20 13.45 -27.09
N ASN A 540 3.28 13.15 -28.02
CA ASN A 540 1.92 13.73 -28.01
C ASN A 540 0.96 13.02 -27.05
N LEU A 541 1.37 11.89 -26.46
CA LEU A 541 0.56 11.19 -25.48
C LEU A 541 0.65 11.87 -24.09
N PRO A 542 -0.44 11.92 -23.33
CA PRO A 542 -0.41 12.48 -21.99
C PRO A 542 0.58 11.71 -21.10
N ASP A 543 1.34 12.43 -20.26
CA ASP A 543 2.32 11.85 -19.33
C ASP A 543 3.49 11.06 -19.97
N ILE A 544 3.67 11.10 -21.28
CA ILE A 544 4.83 10.56 -21.99
C ILE A 544 5.73 11.73 -22.39
N GLY A 545 6.86 11.89 -21.71
CA GLY A 545 7.89 12.87 -22.05
C GLY A 545 8.91 12.32 -23.05
N LEU A 546 9.77 13.22 -23.59
CA LEU A 546 10.80 12.87 -24.57
C LEU A 546 11.68 11.68 -24.10
N ILE A 547 12.15 11.69 -22.86
CA ILE A 547 13.00 10.62 -22.30
C ILE A 547 12.32 9.25 -22.34
N THR A 548 11.01 9.22 -22.02
CA THR A 548 10.23 7.97 -22.07
C THR A 548 9.99 7.53 -23.52
N ALA A 549 9.67 8.47 -24.41
CA ALA A 549 9.48 8.20 -25.84
C ALA A 549 10.76 7.63 -26.47
N GLU A 550 11.92 8.25 -26.25
CA GLU A 550 13.22 7.75 -26.70
C GLU A 550 13.52 6.35 -26.14
N SER A 551 13.23 6.11 -24.86
CA SER A 551 13.44 4.77 -24.25
C SER A 551 12.56 3.69 -24.90
N VAL A 552 11.32 4.02 -25.29
CA VAL A 552 10.43 3.09 -26.01
C VAL A 552 11.01 2.79 -27.41
N ILE A 553 11.43 3.82 -28.16
CA ILE A 553 11.97 3.63 -29.51
C ILE A 553 13.31 2.88 -29.48
N ASP A 554 14.20 3.20 -28.54
CA ASP A 554 15.46 2.46 -28.34
C ASP A 554 15.20 0.97 -28.10
N PHE A 555 14.18 0.67 -27.26
CA PHE A 555 13.78 -0.72 -26.99
C PHE A 555 13.24 -1.42 -28.25
N LEU A 556 12.36 -0.75 -28.99
CA LEU A 556 11.72 -1.27 -30.19
C LEU A 556 12.64 -1.31 -31.43
N SER A 557 13.76 -0.60 -31.41
CA SER A 557 14.78 -0.62 -32.46
C SER A 557 15.82 -1.74 -32.27
N ASN A 558 15.84 -2.38 -31.10
CA ASN A 558 16.80 -3.43 -30.81
C ASN A 558 16.31 -4.79 -31.32
N GLU A 559 17.08 -5.45 -32.17
CA GLU A 559 16.72 -6.73 -32.81
C GLU A 559 16.40 -7.84 -31.81
N ILE A 560 17.11 -7.89 -30.67
CA ILE A 560 16.86 -8.87 -29.60
C ILE A 560 15.49 -8.67 -28.99
N ASN A 561 15.10 -7.41 -28.72
CA ASN A 561 13.81 -7.08 -28.15
C ASN A 561 12.66 -7.30 -29.16
N ILE A 562 12.87 -6.96 -30.43
CA ILE A 562 11.91 -7.24 -31.52
C ILE A 562 11.67 -8.75 -31.60
N LYS A 563 12.75 -9.55 -31.60
CA LYS A 563 12.63 -11.00 -31.59
C LYS A 563 11.84 -11.48 -30.38
N PHE A 564 12.16 -11.00 -29.18
CA PHE A 564 11.44 -11.36 -27.96
C PHE A 564 9.94 -11.05 -28.02
N ILE A 565 9.54 -9.88 -28.54
CA ILE A 565 8.12 -9.54 -28.76
C ILE A 565 7.47 -10.52 -29.74
N ASN A 566 8.14 -10.84 -30.84
CA ASN A 566 7.63 -11.79 -31.84
C ASN A 566 7.50 -13.21 -31.25
N ASP A 567 8.45 -13.64 -30.43
CA ASP A 567 8.40 -14.90 -29.70
C ASP A 567 7.21 -14.95 -28.74
N LEU A 568 6.93 -13.86 -27.98
CA LEU A 568 5.74 -13.75 -27.14
C LEU A 568 4.44 -13.86 -27.95
N ILE A 569 4.36 -13.19 -29.08
CA ILE A 569 3.21 -13.28 -29.99
C ILE A 569 3.02 -14.72 -30.50
N SER A 570 4.12 -15.40 -30.85
CA SER A 570 4.10 -16.78 -31.42
C SER A 570 3.62 -17.83 -30.42
N ILE A 571 3.83 -17.63 -29.11
CA ILE A 571 3.32 -18.52 -28.05
C ILE A 571 1.89 -18.19 -27.61
N GLY A 572 1.22 -17.24 -28.30
CA GLY A 572 -0.16 -16.83 -28.05
C GLY A 572 -0.32 -15.66 -27.09
N MET A 573 0.76 -15.04 -26.61
CA MET A 573 0.71 -13.82 -25.76
C MET A 573 0.62 -12.56 -26.65
N ASN A 574 -0.54 -12.33 -27.21
CA ASN A 574 -0.82 -11.12 -27.98
C ASN A 574 -2.17 -10.51 -27.56
N PRO A 575 -2.25 -10.00 -26.34
CA PRO A 575 -3.49 -9.42 -25.83
C PRO A 575 -3.91 -8.22 -26.67
N GLN A 576 -5.22 -8.14 -26.93
CA GLN A 576 -5.85 -6.97 -27.56
C GLN A 576 -6.37 -6.07 -26.44
N TYR A 577 -6.09 -4.79 -26.53
CA TYR A 577 -6.71 -3.81 -25.63
C TYR A 577 -8.13 -3.53 -26.17
N GLU A 578 -9.13 -3.97 -25.41
CA GLU A 578 -10.53 -3.69 -25.75
C GLU A 578 -10.81 -2.22 -25.48
N VAL A 579 -10.87 -1.43 -26.53
CA VAL A 579 -11.44 -0.08 -26.44
C VAL A 579 -12.94 -0.27 -26.19
N GLN A 580 -13.41 0.10 -25.01
CA GLN A 580 -14.85 0.22 -24.81
C GLN A 580 -15.36 1.19 -25.86
N LYS A 581 -16.10 0.69 -26.86
CA LYS A 581 -16.69 1.53 -27.90
C LYS A 581 -17.62 2.53 -27.21
N ILE A 582 -17.18 3.77 -27.14
CA ILE A 582 -18.02 4.89 -26.75
C ILE A 582 -18.91 5.09 -28.00
N GLU A 583 -20.22 4.88 -27.86
CA GLU A 583 -21.14 5.17 -28.94
C GLU A 583 -21.03 6.66 -29.24
N ASP A 584 -20.75 6.99 -30.52
CA ASP A 584 -20.52 8.37 -30.99
C ASP A 584 -21.71 9.33 -30.74
N ASP A 585 -22.87 8.81 -30.37
CA ASP A 585 -24.14 9.56 -30.19
C ASP A 585 -24.42 9.91 -28.71
N ASN A 586 -23.40 9.88 -27.86
CA ASN A 586 -23.57 10.18 -26.45
C ASN A 586 -23.17 11.65 -26.15
N ILE A 587 -24.08 12.36 -25.50
CA ILE A 587 -23.96 13.80 -25.19
C ILE A 587 -22.75 14.17 -24.31
N PHE A 588 -22.12 13.21 -23.67
CA PHE A 588 -20.99 13.41 -22.76
C PHE A 588 -19.64 13.26 -23.46
N ASN A 589 -19.61 12.65 -24.64
CA ASN A 589 -18.36 12.39 -25.37
C ASN A 589 -17.60 13.68 -25.70
N GLY A 590 -16.31 13.72 -25.32
CA GLY A 590 -15.41 14.87 -25.54
C GLY A 590 -15.66 16.07 -24.62
N LYS A 591 -16.69 16.06 -23.74
CA LYS A 591 -17.02 17.20 -22.86
C LYS A 591 -16.20 17.21 -21.57
N THR A 592 -15.85 18.40 -21.12
CA THR A 592 -15.25 18.64 -19.81
C THR A 592 -16.36 18.87 -18.78
N ILE A 593 -16.49 17.94 -17.81
CA ILE A 593 -17.58 17.92 -16.83
C ILE A 593 -17.04 18.13 -15.40
N VAL A 594 -17.78 18.87 -14.59
CA VAL A 594 -17.48 19.09 -13.17
C VAL A 594 -18.62 18.52 -12.34
N LEU A 595 -18.25 17.70 -11.33
CA LEU A 595 -19.19 17.20 -10.33
C LEU A 595 -19.23 18.17 -9.14
N THR A 596 -20.42 18.52 -8.67
CA THR A 596 -20.60 19.39 -7.48
C THR A 596 -21.81 18.93 -6.66
N GLY A 597 -21.81 19.25 -5.37
CA GLY A 597 -22.85 18.78 -4.46
C GLY A 597 -22.72 17.30 -4.08
N LYS A 598 -23.70 16.82 -3.31
CA LYS A 598 -23.81 15.43 -2.88
C LYS A 598 -24.76 14.71 -3.83
N LEU A 599 -24.27 13.68 -4.50
CA LEU A 599 -25.08 12.74 -5.25
C LEU A 599 -25.77 11.78 -4.25
N VAL A 600 -27.02 11.40 -4.51
CA VAL A 600 -27.86 10.62 -3.60
C VAL A 600 -27.87 9.14 -3.99
N GLU A 601 -27.99 8.85 -5.28
CA GLU A 601 -28.09 7.47 -5.80
C GLU A 601 -26.73 6.93 -6.26
N LEU A 602 -25.83 7.79 -6.71
CA LEU A 602 -24.47 7.44 -7.13
C LEU A 602 -23.45 8.02 -6.19
N THR A 603 -22.38 7.30 -5.93
CA THR A 603 -21.19 7.94 -5.35
C THR A 603 -20.54 8.84 -6.40
N ARG A 604 -19.79 9.86 -5.93
CA ARG A 604 -19.05 10.76 -6.80
C ARG A 604 -18.08 10.03 -7.74
N ASN A 605 -17.51 8.91 -7.27
CA ASN A 605 -16.61 8.09 -8.05
C ASN A 605 -17.35 7.27 -9.10
N GLU A 606 -18.49 6.69 -8.76
CA GLU A 606 -19.34 5.99 -9.76
C GLU A 606 -19.79 6.95 -10.85
N ALA A 607 -20.30 8.13 -10.50
CA ALA A 607 -20.67 9.13 -11.48
C ALA A 607 -19.48 9.57 -12.35
N LYS A 608 -18.30 9.72 -11.76
CA LYS A 608 -17.06 10.01 -12.48
C LYS A 608 -16.69 8.88 -13.44
N GLU A 609 -16.71 7.63 -12.99
CA GLU A 609 -16.43 6.47 -13.84
C GLU A 609 -17.43 6.32 -14.99
N TYR A 610 -18.73 6.53 -14.74
CA TYR A 610 -19.75 6.52 -15.79
C TYR A 610 -19.49 7.61 -16.84
N LEU A 611 -19.18 8.83 -16.40
CA LEU A 611 -18.87 9.94 -17.30
C LEU A 611 -17.59 9.69 -18.11
N GLU A 612 -16.54 9.15 -17.48
CA GLU A 612 -15.29 8.81 -18.16
C GLU A 612 -15.47 7.64 -19.13
N LYS A 613 -16.27 6.62 -18.80
CA LYS A 613 -16.69 5.55 -19.72
C LYS A 613 -17.50 6.06 -20.88
N LEU A 614 -18.22 7.17 -20.71
CA LEU A 614 -18.97 7.86 -21.78
C LEU A 614 -18.12 8.88 -22.56
N GLY A 615 -16.78 8.91 -22.35
CA GLY A 615 -15.85 9.76 -23.07
C GLY A 615 -15.73 11.19 -22.55
N ALA A 616 -16.31 11.50 -21.39
CA ALA A 616 -16.16 12.82 -20.78
C ALA A 616 -14.83 12.95 -20.02
N LYS A 617 -14.31 14.18 -19.95
CA LYS A 617 -13.19 14.55 -19.09
C LYS A 617 -13.71 15.15 -17.79
N VAL A 618 -13.60 14.43 -16.69
CA VAL A 618 -14.04 14.94 -15.36
C VAL A 618 -12.95 15.76 -14.69
N THR A 619 -13.28 17.00 -14.28
CA THR A 619 -12.34 17.93 -13.66
C THR A 619 -12.84 18.43 -12.29
N GLY A 620 -11.90 18.89 -11.44
CA GLY A 620 -12.20 19.29 -10.07
C GLY A 620 -12.73 20.73 -9.90
N SER A 621 -12.61 21.60 -10.90
CA SER A 621 -12.95 23.02 -10.80
C SER A 621 -13.67 23.53 -12.04
N VAL A 622 -14.66 24.40 -11.82
CA VAL A 622 -15.40 25.07 -12.91
C VAL A 622 -14.56 26.19 -13.51
N THR A 623 -14.37 26.15 -14.81
CA THR A 623 -13.62 27.14 -15.61
C THR A 623 -14.38 27.47 -16.89
N THR A 624 -13.93 28.43 -17.68
CA THR A 624 -14.49 28.75 -19.01
C THR A 624 -14.38 27.60 -20.03
N LYS A 625 -13.62 26.54 -19.70
CA LYS A 625 -13.47 25.31 -20.51
C LYS A 625 -14.38 24.18 -20.01
N THR A 626 -15.22 24.42 -19.03
CA THR A 626 -16.17 23.44 -18.52
C THR A 626 -17.43 23.48 -19.39
N ASP A 627 -17.83 22.34 -19.95
CA ASP A 627 -18.97 22.23 -20.84
C ASP A 627 -20.26 21.92 -20.10
N LEU A 628 -20.17 21.19 -18.98
CA LEU A 628 -21.31 20.72 -18.21
C LEU A 628 -20.97 20.61 -16.72
N VAL A 629 -21.94 20.86 -15.86
CA VAL A 629 -21.84 20.60 -14.42
C VAL A 629 -22.93 19.61 -14.01
N LEU A 630 -22.54 18.49 -13.41
CA LEU A 630 -23.46 17.56 -12.75
C LEU A 630 -23.58 17.97 -11.29
N ALA A 631 -24.77 18.44 -10.91
CA ALA A 631 -25.07 18.96 -9.60
C ALA A 631 -25.95 18.01 -8.79
N GLY A 632 -25.44 17.57 -7.64
CA GLY A 632 -26.21 16.88 -6.60
C GLY A 632 -26.78 17.86 -5.57
N GLU A 633 -27.37 17.32 -4.50
CA GLU A 633 -27.89 18.14 -3.40
C GLU A 633 -26.82 19.03 -2.74
N LYS A 634 -27.25 20.22 -2.27
CA LYS A 634 -26.39 21.21 -1.59
C LYS A 634 -25.14 21.58 -2.39
N ALA A 635 -25.28 21.68 -3.72
CA ALA A 635 -24.21 22.15 -4.58
C ALA A 635 -23.78 23.56 -4.19
N GLY A 636 -22.50 23.72 -3.83
CA GLY A 636 -21.96 24.96 -3.25
C GLY A 636 -21.42 25.94 -4.32
N SER A 637 -20.30 26.59 -4.03
CA SER A 637 -19.68 27.65 -4.85
C SER A 637 -19.44 27.30 -6.31
N LYS A 638 -19.29 26.01 -6.66
CA LYS A 638 -19.09 25.55 -8.04
C LYS A 638 -20.36 25.68 -8.89
N LEU A 639 -21.55 25.46 -8.30
CA LEU A 639 -22.83 25.68 -8.98
C LEU A 639 -23.03 27.16 -9.31
N VAL A 640 -22.83 28.02 -8.31
CA VAL A 640 -22.92 29.49 -8.49
C VAL A 640 -21.97 29.97 -9.59
N LYS A 641 -20.76 29.43 -9.61
CA LYS A 641 -19.77 29.75 -10.63
C LYS A 641 -20.15 29.24 -12.02
N ALA A 642 -20.78 28.08 -12.12
CA ALA A 642 -21.30 27.55 -13.38
C ALA A 642 -22.42 28.44 -13.94
N GLU A 643 -23.35 28.85 -13.09
CA GLU A 643 -24.43 29.78 -13.44
C GLU A 643 -23.90 31.15 -13.90
N GLN A 644 -22.89 31.70 -13.20
CA GLN A 644 -22.22 32.95 -13.59
C GLN A 644 -21.51 32.85 -14.95
N LEU A 645 -21.01 31.70 -15.29
CA LEU A 645 -20.32 31.44 -16.57
C LEU A 645 -21.28 30.94 -17.68
N GLY A 646 -22.59 30.80 -17.40
CA GLY A 646 -23.59 30.31 -18.35
C GLY A 646 -23.38 28.84 -18.77
N ILE A 647 -22.73 28.03 -17.89
CA ILE A 647 -22.46 26.63 -18.15
C ILE A 647 -23.72 25.80 -17.85
N GLN A 648 -24.05 24.86 -18.73
CA GLN A 648 -25.17 23.96 -18.54
C GLN A 648 -24.99 23.14 -17.25
N VAL A 649 -26.06 23.05 -16.45
CA VAL A 649 -26.12 22.25 -15.24
C VAL A 649 -27.19 21.19 -15.41
N ILE A 650 -26.88 19.93 -15.06
CA ILE A 650 -27.82 18.83 -14.97
C ILE A 650 -27.89 18.29 -13.55
N SER A 651 -29.05 17.79 -13.15
CA SER A 651 -29.24 17.09 -11.88
C SER A 651 -28.75 15.65 -11.92
N GLU A 652 -28.61 15.01 -10.78
CA GLU A 652 -28.33 13.58 -10.70
C GLU A 652 -29.45 12.74 -11.30
N GLU A 653 -30.71 13.11 -11.07
CA GLU A 653 -31.88 12.44 -11.65
C GLU A 653 -31.87 12.49 -13.18
N GLU A 654 -31.55 13.66 -13.75
CA GLU A 654 -31.39 13.83 -15.19
C GLU A 654 -30.23 12.97 -15.72
N PHE A 655 -29.10 12.96 -15.02
CA PHE A 655 -27.96 12.11 -15.39
C PHE A 655 -28.31 10.63 -15.35
N ILE A 656 -28.96 10.14 -14.30
CA ILE A 656 -29.39 8.75 -14.16
C ILE A 656 -30.44 8.40 -15.20
N SER A 657 -31.38 9.30 -15.49
CA SER A 657 -32.35 9.11 -16.59
C SER A 657 -31.65 8.94 -17.95
N MET A 658 -30.62 9.75 -18.19
CA MET A 658 -29.78 9.65 -19.41
C MET A 658 -28.93 8.36 -19.44
N LEU A 659 -28.59 7.78 -18.28
CA LEU A 659 -27.95 6.47 -18.16
C LEU A 659 -28.98 5.32 -18.22
N GLY A 660 -30.19 5.55 -17.73
CA GLY A 660 -31.21 4.52 -17.42
C GLY A 660 -31.95 3.95 -18.62
N GLU A 661 -31.90 4.56 -19.78
CA GLU A 661 -32.38 3.91 -21.01
C GLU A 661 -31.51 2.69 -21.40
N LYS A 662 -30.35 2.46 -20.76
CA LYS A 662 -29.40 1.37 -21.06
C LYS A 662 -29.15 0.36 -19.90
N LYS A 663 -29.74 0.57 -18.72
CA LYS A 663 -29.55 -0.36 -17.57
C LYS A 663 -30.45 -1.62 -17.62
N VAL A 664 -31.26 -1.81 -18.66
CA VAL A 664 -32.21 -2.95 -18.76
C VAL A 664 -31.63 -4.15 -19.53
N ASN A 665 -30.44 -4.07 -20.12
CA ASN A 665 -29.83 -5.17 -20.87
C ASN A 665 -28.33 -5.36 -20.52
N GLY A 666 -28.01 -5.77 -19.29
CA GLY A 666 -26.64 -6.13 -18.96
C GLY A 666 -26.58 -6.93 -17.67
#